data_1388841e4322058d2bb09fc6b6932d3c
#
_entry.id   1388841e4322058d2bb09fc6b6932d3c
#
_cell.length_a   1.000
_cell.length_b   1.000
_cell.length_c   1.000
_cell.angle_alpha   90.00
_cell.angle_beta   90.00
_cell.angle_gamma   90.00
#
_symmetry.space_group_name_H-M   'P 1'
#
loop_
_entity.id
_entity.type
_entity.pdbx_description
1 polymer ?
#
loop_
_entity_poly.entity_id
_entity_poly.type
_entity_poly.pdbx_seq_one_letter_code
_entity_poly.pdbx_strand_id
1 'polypeptide(L)'
;MDKTLYEDIKYGTNIIPEDEYRETIMTIADVASEMVEKTLGPYGKTTMLNDGVFTYPTKDGWNVLKSLRFNDPIFNTLYGVLRQVSFDLVSKVGDGTTSAFIGATIFMHKILDYLNSNPDIRQAEFLSNLNYVADCVVESLKNGSYVKKIDNTGDYTDIYKIAEIASNGNEELAKMIQEIYQKTGNPNIFVSLDPSEKLSMEIQVGYKLECKPISQNLYINSDDKTYVESNPALTVIFDHNVNYQDHDKIISGISRYASAHRCSVTIFAPHFDDVMLNVIGTAMKSLAQRGEIPNILLVQVPLSMDIHREYLQDITLLTNSQIMDYGKVRAYNAMIYNNDHPDEKIEDALLDTDQYKFETPEALIAMCAGHTRRIVAGEKYILLQDYEEVINKQQYENAMIKVKEKYLELKEKAERSSTPLMKEYMDAHQHYTRLSGNMGVIKIGGVSELEKHCLKDTVDDAVLACRSAYENGYIRGLNLAMINTIEDEYQFSDHGRNYDDEQIAILKMLREVFVEMSIKVLENKNPGKDSTMPVIYPVEALNSGEIACRQTLTNADIIEIAAHEEYGFDLVTNTFMTDEECTVVNSVKTDIEVLRGMISILSTMLTSNQFLSINRAYDRTMGQKQRQETLVAAKVAEQKAIAEAVSDIVIKKLNDNPINVNVTNDDPYI
;
A
#
# COMPACT_ATOMS: atom_id res chain seq x y z
N MET A 1 -0.15 6.94 -45.60
CA MET A 1 1.06 6.90 -44.80
C MET A 1 2.18 6.29 -45.66
N ASP A 2 3.34 6.90 -45.68
CA ASP A 2 4.47 6.45 -46.52
C ASP A 2 4.96 5.10 -45.96
N LYS A 3 5.02 4.06 -46.82
CA LYS A 3 5.37 2.69 -46.43
C LYS A 3 6.73 2.59 -45.71
N THR A 4 7.65 3.50 -46.07
CA THR A 4 8.98 3.60 -45.47
C THR A 4 8.95 4.13 -44.03
N LEU A 5 8.08 5.10 -43.73
CA LEU A 5 7.88 5.62 -42.38
C LEU A 5 7.24 4.60 -41.45
N TYR A 6 6.33 3.75 -41.98
CA TYR A 6 5.69 2.70 -41.20
C TYR A 6 6.67 1.56 -40.85
N GLU A 7 7.60 1.24 -41.76
CA GLU A 7 8.66 0.27 -41.49
C GLU A 7 9.67 0.80 -40.47
N ASP A 8 10.04 2.08 -40.50
CA ASP A 8 10.94 2.71 -39.52
C ASP A 8 10.34 2.72 -38.11
N ILE A 9 9.04 2.98 -38.00
CA ILE A 9 8.32 2.89 -36.70
C ILE A 9 8.35 1.46 -36.18
N LYS A 10 8.20 0.45 -37.04
CA LYS A 10 8.17 -0.97 -36.67
C LYS A 10 9.48 -1.49 -36.08
N TYR A 11 10.63 -0.90 -36.40
CA TYR A 11 11.92 -1.26 -35.82
C TYR A 11 12.11 -0.74 -34.37
N GLY A 12 11.56 0.43 -34.07
CA GLY A 12 11.68 1.06 -32.74
C GLY A 12 10.50 0.76 -31.81
N THR A 13 9.36 0.31 -32.34
CA THR A 13 8.10 0.19 -31.60
C THR A 13 7.41 -1.13 -31.96
N ASN A 14 7.02 -1.90 -30.95
CA ASN A 14 6.13 -3.03 -31.13
C ASN A 14 4.69 -2.53 -31.15
N ILE A 15 3.92 -2.93 -32.14
CA ILE A 15 2.54 -2.51 -32.38
C ILE A 15 1.64 -3.74 -32.39
N ILE A 16 0.58 -3.72 -31.56
CA ILE A 16 -0.56 -4.61 -31.72
C ILE A 16 -1.70 -3.71 -32.25
N PRO A 17 -2.19 -3.98 -33.47
CA PRO A 17 -3.27 -3.21 -34.07
C PRO A 17 -4.62 -3.51 -33.39
N GLU A 18 -5.64 -2.69 -33.69
CA GLU A 18 -6.95 -2.76 -33.06
C GLU A 18 -7.67 -4.11 -33.21
N ASP A 19 -7.53 -4.73 -34.35
CA ASP A 19 -8.13 -6.02 -34.69
C ASP A 19 -7.56 -7.19 -33.86
N GLU A 20 -6.28 -7.12 -33.47
CA GLU A 20 -5.60 -8.14 -32.67
C GLU A 20 -5.55 -7.80 -31.16
N TYR A 21 -5.75 -6.52 -30.80
CA TYR A 21 -5.52 -6.05 -29.42
C TYR A 21 -6.50 -6.69 -28.41
N ARG A 22 -7.79 -6.68 -28.75
CA ARG A 22 -8.84 -7.20 -27.86
C ARG A 22 -8.69 -8.70 -27.63
N GLU A 23 -8.43 -9.46 -28.67
CA GLU A 23 -8.20 -10.90 -28.57
C GLU A 23 -6.96 -11.20 -27.73
N THR A 24 -5.89 -10.43 -27.93
CA THR A 24 -4.64 -10.59 -27.17
C THR A 24 -4.84 -10.32 -25.68
N ILE A 25 -5.47 -9.20 -25.31
CA ILE A 25 -5.66 -8.83 -23.90
C ILE A 25 -6.61 -9.79 -23.20
N MET A 26 -7.66 -10.28 -23.91
CA MET A 26 -8.55 -11.30 -23.37
C MET A 26 -7.85 -12.63 -23.14
N THR A 27 -7.04 -13.10 -24.09
CA THR A 27 -6.26 -14.31 -23.92
C THR A 27 -5.31 -14.24 -22.72
N ILE A 28 -4.69 -13.07 -22.48
CA ILE A 28 -3.81 -12.84 -21.32
C ILE A 28 -4.65 -12.88 -20.02
N ALA A 29 -5.81 -12.22 -20.01
CA ALA A 29 -6.70 -12.18 -18.86
C ALA A 29 -7.24 -13.57 -18.51
N ASP A 30 -7.68 -14.34 -19.52
CA ASP A 30 -8.23 -15.70 -19.37
C ASP A 30 -7.18 -16.65 -18.77
N VAL A 31 -5.96 -16.67 -19.31
CA VAL A 31 -4.88 -17.51 -18.81
C VAL A 31 -4.53 -17.14 -17.35
N ALA A 32 -4.45 -15.85 -17.04
CA ALA A 32 -4.16 -15.41 -15.68
C ALA A 32 -5.32 -15.74 -14.72
N SER A 33 -6.57 -15.55 -15.14
CA SER A 33 -7.78 -15.86 -14.39
C SER A 33 -7.86 -17.37 -14.08
N GLU A 34 -7.64 -18.24 -15.06
CA GLU A 34 -7.64 -19.70 -14.86
C GLU A 34 -6.62 -20.15 -13.80
N MET A 35 -5.44 -19.51 -13.76
CA MET A 35 -4.42 -19.86 -12.78
C MET A 35 -4.86 -19.49 -11.35
N VAL A 36 -5.51 -18.34 -11.15
CA VAL A 36 -5.84 -17.85 -9.82
C VAL A 36 -7.21 -18.31 -9.32
N GLU A 37 -8.17 -18.66 -10.19
CA GLU A 37 -9.47 -19.16 -9.75
C GLU A 37 -9.37 -20.44 -8.89
N LYS A 38 -8.31 -21.24 -9.09
CA LYS A 38 -8.04 -22.45 -8.32
C LYS A 38 -7.66 -22.16 -6.86
N THR A 39 -7.32 -20.93 -6.51
CA THR A 39 -6.97 -20.54 -5.13
C THR A 39 -8.18 -20.05 -4.32
N LEU A 40 -9.35 -19.82 -4.98
CA LEU A 40 -10.52 -19.24 -4.33
C LEU A 40 -11.19 -20.14 -3.29
N GLY A 41 -11.56 -19.52 -2.17
CA GLY A 41 -12.41 -20.10 -1.14
C GLY A 41 -11.76 -21.19 -0.28
N PRO A 42 -12.52 -21.82 0.63
CA PRO A 42 -11.98 -22.77 1.61
C PRO A 42 -11.38 -24.03 0.98
N TYR A 43 -11.84 -24.43 -0.21
CA TYR A 43 -11.28 -25.54 -1.00
C TYR A 43 -10.27 -25.09 -2.05
N GLY A 44 -9.84 -23.84 -1.98
CA GLY A 44 -8.77 -23.33 -2.83
C GLY A 44 -7.49 -24.16 -2.72
N LYS A 45 -6.87 -24.42 -3.87
CA LYS A 45 -5.66 -25.24 -3.96
C LYS A 45 -4.43 -24.42 -3.68
N THR A 46 -3.46 -25.02 -3.00
CA THR A 46 -2.14 -24.44 -2.79
C THR A 46 -1.31 -24.53 -4.05
N THR A 47 -0.75 -23.41 -4.48
CA THR A 47 0.14 -23.30 -5.63
C THR A 47 1.59 -23.21 -5.14
N MET A 48 2.50 -24.01 -5.74
CA MET A 48 3.93 -23.88 -5.49
C MET A 48 4.51 -22.79 -6.40
N LEU A 49 5.05 -21.74 -5.79
CA LEU A 49 5.72 -20.65 -6.48
C LEU A 49 7.23 -20.76 -6.36
N ASN A 50 7.93 -20.37 -7.42
CA ASN A 50 9.38 -20.20 -7.41
C ASN A 50 9.69 -18.79 -7.94
N ASP A 51 10.25 -17.94 -7.08
CA ASP A 51 10.62 -16.55 -7.42
C ASP A 51 12.05 -16.44 -8.00
N GLY A 52 12.72 -17.58 -8.23
CA GLY A 52 14.11 -17.65 -8.69
C GLY A 52 15.13 -17.74 -7.57
N VAL A 53 14.73 -17.54 -6.32
CA VAL A 53 15.57 -17.67 -5.11
C VAL A 53 15.01 -18.77 -4.20
N PHE A 54 13.72 -18.73 -3.92
CA PHE A 54 13.04 -19.69 -3.04
C PHE A 54 11.85 -20.34 -3.75
N THR A 55 11.48 -21.51 -3.26
CA THR A 55 10.25 -22.20 -3.66
C THR A 55 9.36 -22.31 -2.43
N TYR A 56 8.13 -21.78 -2.52
CA TYR A 56 7.20 -21.75 -1.40
C TYR A 56 5.76 -22.03 -1.86
N PRO A 57 4.94 -22.68 -1.02
CA PRO A 57 3.52 -22.86 -1.28
C PRO A 57 2.75 -21.59 -0.91
N THR A 58 1.74 -21.24 -1.71
CA THR A 58 0.82 -20.15 -1.41
C THR A 58 -0.61 -20.53 -1.80
N LYS A 59 -1.59 -20.03 -1.05
CA LYS A 59 -3.02 -20.00 -1.43
C LYS A 59 -3.45 -18.60 -1.86
N ASP A 60 -2.61 -17.60 -1.63
CA ASP A 60 -2.90 -16.22 -1.99
C ASP A 60 -2.82 -16.05 -3.51
N GLY A 61 -3.96 -15.68 -4.10
CA GLY A 61 -4.07 -15.46 -5.54
C GLY A 61 -3.27 -14.24 -6.02
N TRP A 62 -3.03 -13.24 -5.17
CA TRP A 62 -2.15 -12.13 -5.52
C TRP A 62 -0.70 -12.58 -5.71
N ASN A 63 -0.19 -13.43 -4.84
CA ASN A 63 1.15 -13.99 -4.99
C ASN A 63 1.28 -14.80 -6.29
N VAL A 64 0.23 -15.51 -6.69
CA VAL A 64 0.16 -16.20 -7.99
C VAL A 64 0.18 -15.19 -9.13
N LEU A 65 -0.70 -14.18 -9.15
CA LEU A 65 -0.72 -13.13 -10.18
C LEU A 65 0.62 -12.40 -10.27
N LYS A 66 1.21 -12.03 -9.14
CA LYS A 66 2.52 -11.38 -9.09
C LYS A 66 3.65 -12.20 -9.72
N SER A 67 3.55 -13.52 -9.64
CA SER A 67 4.59 -14.46 -10.09
C SER A 67 4.45 -14.86 -11.55
N LEU A 68 3.28 -14.70 -12.16
CA LEU A 68 3.06 -15.04 -13.57
C LEU A 68 3.95 -14.20 -14.50
N ARG A 69 4.53 -14.87 -15.50
CA ARG A 69 5.35 -14.26 -16.55
C ARG A 69 5.04 -14.92 -17.87
N PHE A 70 4.85 -14.11 -18.88
CA PHE A 70 4.71 -14.57 -20.26
C PHE A 70 6.06 -14.54 -20.96
N ASN A 71 6.32 -15.50 -21.85
CA ASN A 71 7.56 -15.53 -22.63
C ASN A 71 7.62 -14.36 -23.63
N ASP A 72 6.47 -13.95 -24.18
CA ASP A 72 6.38 -12.81 -25.06
C ASP A 72 6.50 -11.49 -24.25
N PRO A 73 7.45 -10.62 -24.60
CA PRO A 73 7.64 -9.34 -23.90
C PRO A 73 6.43 -8.40 -23.99
N ILE A 74 5.66 -8.49 -25.07
CA ILE A 74 4.46 -7.67 -25.29
C ILE A 74 3.35 -8.14 -24.34
N PHE A 75 3.11 -9.46 -24.29
CA PHE A 75 2.14 -10.06 -23.36
C PHE A 75 2.49 -9.76 -21.91
N ASN A 76 3.79 -9.83 -21.57
CA ASN A 76 4.25 -9.45 -20.24
C ASN A 76 3.98 -7.98 -19.89
N THR A 77 4.09 -7.10 -20.88
CA THR A 77 3.82 -5.67 -20.67
C THR A 77 2.34 -5.41 -20.50
N LEU A 78 1.48 -5.99 -21.34
CA LEU A 78 0.02 -5.91 -21.22
C LEU A 78 -0.46 -6.52 -19.90
N TYR A 79 0.05 -7.69 -19.56
CA TYR A 79 -0.23 -8.31 -18.26
C TYR A 79 0.20 -7.43 -17.09
N GLY A 80 1.35 -6.75 -17.22
CA GLY A 80 1.84 -5.80 -16.23
C GLY A 80 0.85 -4.67 -15.93
N VAL A 81 0.13 -4.17 -16.95
CA VAL A 81 -0.90 -3.14 -16.79
C VAL A 81 -2.09 -3.70 -16.01
N LEU A 82 -2.62 -4.86 -16.41
CA LEU A 82 -3.74 -5.51 -15.70
C LEU A 82 -3.37 -5.83 -14.25
N ARG A 83 -2.18 -6.33 -14.02
CA ARG A 83 -1.66 -6.61 -12.67
C ARG A 83 -1.51 -5.36 -11.82
N GLN A 84 -1.08 -4.21 -12.39
CA GLN A 84 -0.91 -2.96 -11.65
C GLN A 84 -2.23 -2.45 -11.09
N VAL A 85 -3.31 -2.50 -11.87
CA VAL A 85 -4.65 -2.12 -11.40
C VAL A 85 -5.07 -3.01 -10.22
N SER A 86 -4.79 -4.32 -10.30
CA SER A 86 -5.04 -5.25 -9.19
C SER A 86 -4.19 -4.93 -7.95
N PHE A 87 -2.93 -4.53 -8.13
CA PHE A 87 -2.04 -4.13 -7.03
C PHE A 87 -2.56 -2.91 -6.26
N ASP A 88 -3.09 -1.91 -6.96
CA ASP A 88 -3.62 -0.70 -6.33
C ASP A 88 -4.80 -1.01 -5.40
N LEU A 89 -5.54 -2.07 -5.69
CA LEU A 89 -6.60 -2.63 -4.83
C LEU A 89 -6.06 -3.26 -3.54
N VAL A 90 -5.05 -4.14 -3.66
CA VAL A 90 -4.41 -4.78 -2.48
C VAL A 90 -3.93 -3.75 -1.50
N SER A 91 -3.32 -2.68 -2.02
CA SER A 91 -2.76 -1.62 -1.16
C SER A 91 -3.83 -0.90 -0.32
N LYS A 92 -5.12 -0.94 -0.72
CA LYS A 92 -6.23 -0.25 -0.05
C LYS A 92 -6.96 -1.12 0.97
N VAL A 93 -7.12 -2.40 0.69
CA VAL A 93 -7.98 -3.31 1.50
C VAL A 93 -7.24 -4.55 1.98
N GLY A 94 -6.19 -4.97 1.27
CA GLY A 94 -5.41 -6.18 1.59
C GLY A 94 -6.05 -7.49 1.11
N ASP A 95 -7.31 -7.46 0.64
CA ASP A 95 -8.05 -8.64 0.20
C ASP A 95 -8.90 -8.34 -1.05
N GLY A 96 -9.43 -9.37 -1.72
CA GLY A 96 -10.35 -9.23 -2.86
C GLY A 96 -9.70 -9.04 -4.24
N THR A 97 -8.38 -8.99 -4.33
CA THR A 97 -7.65 -8.79 -5.60
C THR A 97 -7.94 -9.87 -6.62
N THR A 98 -7.89 -11.12 -6.17
CA THR A 98 -8.17 -12.30 -6.99
C THR A 98 -9.58 -12.25 -7.54
N SER A 99 -10.55 -11.94 -6.66
CA SER A 99 -11.96 -11.80 -7.02
C SER A 99 -12.19 -10.68 -8.04
N ALA A 100 -11.55 -9.52 -7.86
CA ALA A 100 -11.64 -8.41 -8.80
C ALA A 100 -11.08 -8.75 -10.19
N PHE A 101 -9.96 -9.46 -10.25
CA PHE A 101 -9.37 -9.87 -11.52
C PHE A 101 -10.25 -10.89 -12.27
N ILE A 102 -10.71 -11.92 -11.56
CA ILE A 102 -11.61 -12.94 -12.13
C ILE A 102 -12.93 -12.32 -12.58
N GLY A 103 -13.55 -11.51 -11.72
CA GLY A 103 -14.80 -10.83 -12.03
C GLY A 103 -14.66 -9.89 -13.23
N ALA A 104 -13.57 -9.14 -13.36
CA ALA A 104 -13.30 -8.31 -14.52
C ALA A 104 -13.18 -9.13 -15.81
N THR A 105 -12.50 -10.28 -15.75
CA THR A 105 -12.35 -11.17 -16.90
C THR A 105 -13.72 -11.73 -17.35
N ILE A 106 -14.53 -12.25 -16.42
CA ILE A 106 -15.88 -12.74 -16.71
C ILE A 106 -16.75 -11.61 -17.29
N PHE A 107 -16.70 -10.43 -16.67
CA PHE A 107 -17.52 -9.29 -17.09
C PHE A 107 -17.13 -8.81 -18.48
N MET A 108 -15.84 -8.79 -18.80
CA MET A 108 -15.37 -8.39 -20.14
C MET A 108 -15.94 -9.26 -21.24
N HIS A 109 -16.01 -10.59 -21.06
CA HIS A 109 -16.66 -11.49 -22.02
C HIS A 109 -18.12 -11.09 -22.25
N LYS A 110 -18.89 -10.88 -21.16
CA LYS A 110 -20.31 -10.47 -21.27
C LYS A 110 -20.48 -9.11 -21.94
N ILE A 111 -19.62 -8.15 -21.64
CA ILE A 111 -19.64 -6.82 -22.28
C ILE A 111 -19.35 -6.93 -23.77
N LEU A 112 -18.34 -7.71 -24.16
CA LEU A 112 -18.01 -7.90 -25.58
C LEU A 112 -19.16 -8.55 -26.34
N ASP A 113 -19.82 -9.56 -25.78
CA ASP A 113 -20.99 -10.20 -26.37
C ASP A 113 -22.16 -9.21 -26.50
N TYR A 114 -22.39 -8.38 -25.48
CA TYR A 114 -23.41 -7.35 -25.48
C TYR A 114 -23.14 -6.27 -26.55
N LEU A 115 -21.91 -5.74 -26.61
CA LEU A 115 -21.52 -4.72 -27.61
C LEU A 115 -21.54 -5.27 -29.04
N ASN A 116 -21.14 -6.53 -29.26
CA ASN A 116 -21.22 -7.19 -30.54
C ASN A 116 -22.67 -7.37 -31.01
N SER A 117 -23.60 -7.58 -30.08
CA SER A 117 -25.03 -7.69 -30.35
C SER A 117 -25.71 -6.33 -30.55
N ASN A 118 -25.09 -5.25 -30.11
CA ASN A 118 -25.62 -3.87 -30.16
C ASN A 118 -24.56 -2.90 -30.73
N PRO A 119 -24.28 -2.99 -32.04
CA PRO A 119 -23.18 -2.23 -32.66
C PRO A 119 -23.39 -0.71 -32.71
N ASP A 120 -24.60 -0.24 -32.43
CA ASP A 120 -24.94 1.20 -32.41
C ASP A 120 -24.51 1.87 -31.08
N ILE A 121 -24.18 1.10 -30.04
CA ILE A 121 -23.76 1.61 -28.75
C ILE A 121 -22.33 2.13 -28.85
N ARG A 122 -22.12 3.38 -28.43
CA ARG A 122 -20.80 3.98 -28.34
C ARG A 122 -20.09 3.51 -27.06
N GLN A 123 -18.91 2.97 -27.23
CA GLN A 123 -18.09 2.46 -26.12
C GLN A 123 -17.88 3.48 -24.98
N ALA A 124 -17.71 4.77 -25.29
CA ALA A 124 -17.54 5.82 -24.26
C ALA A 124 -18.85 6.07 -23.47
N GLU A 125 -20.01 5.93 -24.09
CA GLU A 125 -21.32 6.03 -23.46
C GLU A 125 -21.57 4.83 -22.55
N PHE A 126 -21.30 3.64 -23.05
CA PHE A 126 -21.35 2.41 -22.26
C PHE A 126 -20.47 2.47 -21.01
N LEU A 127 -19.22 2.95 -21.14
CA LEU A 127 -18.31 3.11 -19.99
C LEU A 127 -18.83 4.14 -18.97
N SER A 128 -19.47 5.22 -19.45
CA SER A 128 -20.11 6.20 -18.56
C SER A 128 -21.25 5.56 -17.78
N ASN A 129 -22.11 4.79 -18.46
CA ASN A 129 -23.23 4.06 -17.85
C ASN A 129 -22.72 2.97 -16.87
N LEU A 130 -21.66 2.26 -17.23
CA LEU A 130 -21.03 1.25 -16.39
C LEU A 130 -20.53 1.86 -15.06
N ASN A 131 -19.82 2.99 -15.13
CA ASN A 131 -19.35 3.69 -13.92
C ASN A 131 -20.51 4.21 -13.08
N TYR A 132 -21.51 4.81 -13.71
CA TYR A 132 -22.71 5.30 -13.03
C TYR A 132 -23.44 4.18 -12.27
N VAL A 133 -23.69 3.05 -12.95
CA VAL A 133 -24.33 1.87 -12.33
C VAL A 133 -23.52 1.33 -11.16
N ALA A 134 -22.20 1.22 -11.34
CA ALA A 134 -21.32 0.76 -10.26
C ALA A 134 -21.38 1.69 -9.04
N ASP A 135 -21.38 3.01 -9.24
CA ASP A 135 -21.49 3.98 -8.14
C ASP A 135 -22.85 3.88 -7.43
N CYS A 136 -23.94 3.65 -8.19
CA CYS A 136 -25.28 3.42 -7.63
C CYS A 136 -25.32 2.15 -6.75
N VAL A 137 -24.78 1.03 -7.24
CA VAL A 137 -24.70 -0.23 -6.49
C VAL A 137 -23.86 -0.05 -5.21
N VAL A 138 -22.71 0.65 -5.29
CA VAL A 138 -21.88 0.96 -4.12
C VAL A 138 -22.63 1.79 -3.08
N GLU A 139 -23.41 2.78 -3.52
CA GLU A 139 -24.21 3.61 -2.62
C GLU A 139 -25.31 2.80 -1.95
N SER A 140 -26.03 1.96 -2.72
CA SER A 140 -27.10 1.11 -2.21
C SER A 140 -26.57 0.03 -1.25
N LEU A 141 -25.43 -0.58 -1.56
CA LEU A 141 -24.81 -1.53 -0.64
C LEU A 141 -24.45 -0.85 0.68
N LYS A 142 -23.85 0.36 0.66
CA LYS A 142 -23.45 1.07 1.89
C LYS A 142 -24.63 1.46 2.77
N ASN A 143 -25.74 1.81 2.18
CA ASN A 143 -26.92 2.32 2.87
C ASN A 143 -28.01 1.25 3.05
N GLY A 144 -27.79 0.05 2.49
CA GLY A 144 -28.75 -1.04 2.47
C GLY A 144 -28.87 -1.80 3.80
N SER A 145 -29.95 -2.57 3.92
CA SER A 145 -30.26 -3.41 5.08
C SER A 145 -29.31 -4.60 5.25
N TYR A 146 -28.54 -4.95 4.20
CA TYR A 146 -27.61 -6.08 4.23
C TYR A 146 -26.34 -5.82 5.04
N VAL A 147 -26.04 -4.55 5.36
CA VAL A 147 -24.85 -4.19 6.14
C VAL A 147 -25.13 -4.31 7.62
N LYS A 148 -24.37 -5.19 8.28
CA LYS A 148 -24.37 -5.35 9.72
C LYS A 148 -23.14 -4.65 10.32
N LYS A 149 -23.35 -3.95 11.43
CA LYS A 149 -22.25 -3.33 12.18
C LYS A 149 -21.77 -4.29 13.26
N ILE A 150 -20.46 -4.29 13.50
CA ILE A 150 -19.86 -5.05 14.60
C ILE A 150 -20.43 -4.53 15.94
N ASP A 151 -20.89 -5.44 16.76
CA ASP A 151 -21.33 -5.11 18.11
C ASP A 151 -20.11 -4.85 19.01
N ASN A 152 -19.98 -3.59 19.44
CA ASN A 152 -18.88 -3.15 20.31
C ASN A 152 -19.19 -3.39 21.81
N THR A 153 -20.19 -4.21 22.15
CA THR A 153 -20.58 -4.47 23.55
C THR A 153 -19.65 -5.43 24.29
N GLY A 154 -18.57 -5.88 23.65
CA GLY A 154 -17.47 -6.59 24.30
C GLY A 154 -17.32 -8.07 23.96
N ASP A 155 -18.26 -8.69 23.26
CA ASP A 155 -18.14 -10.11 22.89
C ASP A 155 -17.34 -10.34 21.60
N TYR A 156 -17.44 -9.43 20.63
CA TYR A 156 -16.73 -9.50 19.35
C TYR A 156 -16.84 -10.84 18.61
N THR A 157 -17.98 -11.54 18.74
CA THR A 157 -18.22 -12.82 18.07
C THR A 157 -18.17 -12.69 16.55
N ASP A 158 -18.62 -11.55 16.01
CA ASP A 158 -18.57 -11.30 14.57
C ASP A 158 -17.12 -11.15 14.07
N ILE A 159 -16.23 -10.58 14.88
CA ILE A 159 -14.79 -10.52 14.57
C ILE A 159 -14.21 -11.94 14.53
N TYR A 160 -14.60 -12.82 15.43
CA TYR A 160 -14.19 -14.21 15.38
C TYR A 160 -14.60 -14.89 14.06
N LYS A 161 -15.88 -14.74 13.65
CA LYS A 161 -16.38 -15.31 12.39
C LYS A 161 -15.58 -14.83 11.19
N ILE A 162 -15.33 -13.51 11.11
CA ILE A 162 -14.57 -12.90 10.02
C ILE A 162 -13.13 -13.40 10.01
N ALA A 163 -12.48 -13.44 11.18
CA ALA A 163 -11.11 -13.92 11.32
C ALA A 163 -10.96 -15.39 10.91
N GLU A 164 -11.93 -16.24 11.29
CA GLU A 164 -11.95 -17.66 10.95
C GLU A 164 -12.03 -17.88 9.43
N ILE A 165 -12.90 -17.13 8.75
CA ILE A 165 -13.02 -17.21 7.28
C ILE A 165 -11.75 -16.69 6.61
N ALA A 166 -11.31 -15.51 6.96
CA ALA A 166 -10.14 -14.88 6.35
C ALA A 166 -8.85 -15.68 6.61
N SER A 167 -8.80 -16.44 7.71
CA SER A 167 -7.68 -17.35 8.02
C SER A 167 -7.84 -18.77 7.48
N ASN A 168 -8.80 -19.03 6.59
CA ASN A 168 -9.09 -20.34 6.04
C ASN A 168 -9.42 -21.42 7.11
N GLY A 169 -10.18 -21.05 8.14
CA GLY A 169 -10.64 -21.93 9.21
C GLY A 169 -9.64 -22.13 10.35
N ASN A 170 -8.69 -21.19 10.53
CA ASN A 170 -7.77 -21.25 11.66
C ASN A 170 -8.41 -20.69 12.93
N GLU A 171 -9.07 -21.59 13.69
CA GLU A 171 -9.77 -21.24 14.94
C GLU A 171 -8.83 -20.62 16.00
N GLU A 172 -7.57 -21.06 16.09
CA GLU A 172 -6.62 -20.54 17.07
C GLU A 172 -6.32 -19.07 16.79
N LEU A 173 -6.04 -18.72 15.53
CA LEU A 173 -5.84 -17.35 15.10
C LEU A 173 -7.09 -16.49 15.29
N ALA A 174 -8.27 -17.01 14.93
CA ALA A 174 -9.55 -16.32 15.09
C ALA A 174 -9.83 -15.97 16.57
N LYS A 175 -9.57 -16.90 17.49
CA LYS A 175 -9.69 -16.68 18.94
C LYS A 175 -8.69 -15.62 19.44
N MET A 176 -7.44 -15.65 18.97
CA MET A 176 -6.44 -14.65 19.33
C MET A 176 -6.86 -13.23 18.87
N ILE A 177 -7.34 -13.11 17.65
CA ILE A 177 -7.82 -11.82 17.12
C ILE A 177 -9.01 -11.32 17.94
N GLN A 178 -10.02 -12.17 18.20
CA GLN A 178 -11.18 -11.83 19.04
C GLN A 178 -10.74 -11.37 20.45
N GLU A 179 -9.83 -12.08 21.09
CA GLU A 179 -9.32 -11.76 22.42
C GLU A 179 -8.58 -10.41 22.44
N ILE A 180 -7.87 -10.07 21.35
CA ILE A 180 -7.24 -8.75 21.21
C ILE A 180 -8.32 -7.67 21.19
N TYR A 181 -9.36 -7.81 20.34
CA TYR A 181 -10.45 -6.85 20.29
C TYR A 181 -11.18 -6.71 21.63
N GLN A 182 -11.44 -7.81 22.33
CA GLN A 182 -12.06 -7.80 23.67
C GLN A 182 -11.21 -7.02 24.69
N LYS A 183 -9.90 -7.20 24.66
CA LYS A 183 -8.97 -6.55 25.61
C LYS A 183 -8.63 -5.11 25.26
N THR A 184 -8.50 -4.81 23.98
CA THR A 184 -8.05 -3.49 23.52
C THR A 184 -9.20 -2.56 23.15
N GLY A 185 -10.36 -3.11 22.77
CA GLY A 185 -11.50 -2.36 22.26
C GLY A 185 -11.24 -1.69 20.91
N ASN A 186 -10.19 -2.10 20.18
CA ASN A 186 -9.77 -1.42 18.95
C ASN A 186 -9.12 -2.38 17.94
N PRO A 187 -9.04 -2.00 16.64
CA PRO A 187 -8.49 -2.84 15.58
C PRO A 187 -6.96 -2.76 15.45
N ASN A 188 -6.25 -2.22 16.44
CA ASN A 188 -4.80 -2.06 16.36
C ASN A 188 -4.09 -3.39 16.65
N ILE A 189 -3.87 -4.16 15.59
CA ILE A 189 -3.13 -5.41 15.65
C ILE A 189 -1.84 -5.26 14.84
N PHE A 190 -0.76 -5.67 15.45
CA PHE A 190 0.57 -5.71 14.86
C PHE A 190 1.00 -7.16 14.67
N VAL A 191 1.59 -7.47 13.53
CA VAL A 191 2.08 -8.81 13.20
C VAL A 191 3.60 -8.78 13.12
N SER A 192 4.26 -9.64 13.88
CA SER A 192 5.72 -9.76 13.88
C SER A 192 6.17 -11.20 13.73
N LEU A 193 7.28 -11.42 13.05
CA LEU A 193 7.96 -12.72 13.05
C LEU A 193 8.66 -12.93 14.39
N ASP A 194 8.58 -14.13 14.92
CA ASP A 194 9.20 -14.50 16.19
C ASP A 194 10.08 -15.75 16.02
N PRO A 195 11.22 -15.86 16.73
CA PRO A 195 12.05 -17.06 16.70
C PRO A 195 11.37 -18.31 17.28
N SER A 196 10.24 -18.15 17.99
CA SER A 196 9.50 -19.28 18.59
C SER A 196 8.92 -20.22 17.53
N GLU A 197 8.58 -21.43 17.95
CA GLU A 197 7.95 -22.43 17.08
C GLU A 197 6.41 -22.30 17.01
N LYS A 198 5.82 -21.40 17.80
CA LYS A 198 4.36 -21.31 17.94
C LYS A 198 3.84 -19.90 17.70
N LEU A 199 2.64 -19.84 17.14
CA LEU A 199 1.84 -18.63 17.09
C LEU A 199 1.50 -18.20 18.52
N SER A 200 1.65 -16.94 18.83
CA SER A 200 1.32 -16.37 20.14
C SER A 200 0.82 -14.94 20.02
N MET A 201 0.12 -14.46 21.02
CA MET A 201 -0.31 -13.07 21.09
C MET A 201 0.14 -12.40 22.39
N GLU A 202 0.31 -11.09 22.32
CA GLU A 202 0.65 -10.25 23.46
C GLU A 202 -0.10 -8.92 23.34
N ILE A 203 -0.55 -8.36 24.47
CA ILE A 203 -1.08 -7.00 24.50
C ILE A 203 0.05 -6.10 24.92
N GLN A 204 0.39 -5.15 24.08
CA GLN A 204 1.45 -4.18 24.34
C GLN A 204 0.93 -2.76 24.30
N VAL A 205 1.58 -1.87 25.03
CA VAL A 205 1.41 -0.44 24.87
C VAL A 205 2.36 0.03 23.78
N GLY A 206 1.81 0.64 22.73
CA GLY A 206 2.60 1.12 21.60
C GLY A 206 1.82 2.05 20.69
N TYR A 207 2.51 2.94 19.98
CA TYR A 207 1.93 3.84 19.00
C TYR A 207 2.39 3.44 17.60
N LYS A 208 1.44 3.05 16.75
CA LYS A 208 1.72 2.64 15.38
C LYS A 208 1.47 3.79 14.41
N LEU A 209 2.47 4.11 13.63
CA LEU A 209 2.42 5.06 12.53
C LEU A 209 2.44 4.32 11.19
N GLU A 210 1.45 4.56 10.34
CA GLU A 210 1.47 4.11 8.95
C GLU A 210 2.30 5.08 8.13
N CYS A 211 3.61 4.87 8.10
CA CYS A 211 4.56 5.68 7.37
C CYS A 211 5.65 4.79 6.77
N LYS A 212 6.35 5.32 5.79
CA LYS A 212 7.33 4.54 5.02
C LYS A 212 8.74 4.86 5.50
N PRO A 213 9.44 3.90 6.12
CA PRO A 213 10.88 4.04 6.31
C PRO A 213 11.57 4.12 4.96
N ILE A 214 12.52 5.03 4.82
CA ILE A 214 13.19 5.24 3.54
C ILE A 214 14.35 4.28 3.41
N SER A 215 14.29 3.53 2.33
CA SER A 215 15.27 2.69 1.67
C SER A 215 15.67 1.37 2.33
N GLN A 216 15.63 0.35 1.51
CA GLN A 216 16.18 -0.98 1.75
C GLN A 216 17.67 -1.00 2.14
N ASN A 217 18.40 0.09 1.89
CA ASN A 217 19.80 0.25 2.27
C ASN A 217 20.01 0.51 3.77
N LEU A 218 18.96 0.83 4.51
CA LEU A 218 18.98 1.10 5.94
C LEU A 218 18.77 -0.15 6.80
N TYR A 219 18.37 -1.28 6.19
CA TYR A 219 18.18 -2.56 6.85
C TYR A 219 19.48 -3.40 6.96
N ILE A 220 20.63 -2.74 7.00
CA ILE A 220 21.96 -3.41 7.02
C ILE A 220 22.15 -4.26 8.28
N ASN A 221 21.40 -3.98 9.34
CA ASN A 221 21.57 -4.60 10.66
C ASN A 221 20.58 -5.72 10.99
N SER A 222 19.73 -6.08 10.08
CA SER A 222 18.74 -7.14 10.24
C SER A 222 19.09 -8.29 9.32
N ASP A 223 19.22 -9.49 9.86
CA ASP A 223 19.32 -10.72 9.08
C ASP A 223 18.06 -10.89 8.21
N ASP A 224 16.93 -10.41 8.72
CA ASP A 224 15.69 -10.22 7.98
C ASP A 224 15.58 -8.76 7.51
N LYS A 225 15.83 -8.51 6.23
CA LYS A 225 15.80 -7.18 5.59
C LYS A 225 14.42 -6.49 5.60
N THR A 226 13.46 -7.01 6.33
CA THR A 226 12.07 -6.54 6.37
C THR A 226 11.78 -5.62 7.54
N TYR A 227 12.61 -5.62 8.59
CA TYR A 227 12.40 -4.74 9.72
C TYR A 227 13.71 -4.31 10.41
N VAL A 228 13.67 -3.16 11.07
CA VAL A 228 14.80 -2.62 11.87
C VAL A 228 14.31 -2.25 13.25
N GLU A 229 15.03 -2.65 14.26
CA GLU A 229 14.84 -2.25 15.64
C GLU A 229 15.91 -1.25 16.07
N SER A 230 15.49 -0.17 16.72
CA SER A 230 16.36 0.89 17.20
C SER A 230 16.12 1.09 18.71
N ASN A 231 17.15 0.87 19.54
CA ASN A 231 16.99 0.87 20.98
C ASN A 231 18.32 1.24 21.70
N PRO A 232 18.43 2.31 22.52
CA PRO A 232 17.53 3.47 22.55
C PRO A 232 17.70 4.38 21.35
N ALA A 233 16.71 5.22 21.04
CA ALA A 233 16.73 6.11 19.89
C ALA A 233 16.56 7.58 20.27
N LEU A 234 17.42 8.42 19.72
CA LEU A 234 17.23 9.87 19.65
C LEU A 234 16.25 10.18 18.51
N THR A 235 15.18 10.90 18.80
CA THR A 235 14.15 11.22 17.79
C THR A 235 14.24 12.68 17.42
N VAL A 236 14.38 12.97 16.12
CA VAL A 236 14.38 14.32 15.56
C VAL A 236 13.30 14.45 14.50
N ILE A 237 12.55 15.54 14.53
CA ILE A 237 11.38 15.76 13.69
C ILE A 237 11.55 17.05 12.91
N PHE A 238 11.50 16.96 11.58
CA PHE A 238 11.43 18.10 10.67
C PHE A 238 10.01 18.24 10.13
N ASP A 239 9.47 19.45 10.11
CA ASP A 239 8.15 19.76 9.52
C ASP A 239 8.23 20.13 8.03
N HIS A 240 9.41 20.07 7.45
CA HIS A 240 9.73 20.45 6.07
C HIS A 240 10.65 19.43 5.42
N ASN A 241 10.81 19.55 4.09
CA ASN A 241 11.66 18.64 3.32
C ASN A 241 13.14 18.80 3.71
N VAL A 242 13.81 17.69 3.93
CA VAL A 242 15.24 17.65 4.26
C VAL A 242 16.05 17.49 2.99
N ASN A 243 16.83 18.51 2.64
CA ASN A 243 17.74 18.52 1.51
C ASN A 243 19.21 18.55 1.99
N TYR A 244 20.13 18.11 1.15
CA TYR A 244 21.55 18.08 1.48
C TYR A 244 22.13 19.49 1.72
N GLN A 245 21.77 20.45 0.87
CA GLN A 245 22.37 21.78 0.86
C GLN A 245 22.18 22.52 2.20
N ASP A 246 20.97 22.47 2.78
CA ASP A 246 20.61 23.20 3.98
C ASP A 246 20.80 22.37 5.26
N HIS A 247 20.76 21.02 5.16
CA HIS A 247 20.66 20.14 6.33
C HIS A 247 21.91 19.29 6.61
N ASP A 248 22.92 19.27 5.73
CA ASP A 248 24.13 18.44 5.92
C ASP A 248 24.80 18.68 7.27
N LYS A 249 25.01 19.95 7.65
CA LYS A 249 25.68 20.31 8.90
C LYS A 249 24.89 19.88 10.13
N ILE A 250 23.56 20.08 10.14
CA ILE A 250 22.71 19.73 11.26
C ILE A 250 22.55 18.22 11.38
N ILE A 251 22.42 17.48 10.29
CA ILE A 251 22.37 16.01 10.29
C ILE A 251 23.67 15.41 10.83
N SER A 252 24.81 15.99 10.39
CA SER A 252 26.14 15.61 10.92
C SER A 252 26.27 15.93 12.42
N GLY A 253 25.69 17.05 12.87
CA GLY A 253 25.62 17.44 14.28
C GLY A 253 24.78 16.47 15.10
N ILE A 254 23.58 16.13 14.62
CA ILE A 254 22.69 15.13 15.25
C ILE A 254 23.38 13.78 15.36
N SER A 255 24.09 13.33 14.34
CA SER A 255 24.82 12.06 14.33
C SER A 255 25.94 12.07 15.37
N ARG A 256 26.71 13.16 15.49
CA ARG A 256 27.74 13.32 16.51
C ARG A 256 27.16 13.34 17.92
N TYR A 257 26.07 14.08 18.14
CA TYR A 257 25.37 14.15 19.41
C TYR A 257 24.89 12.76 19.87
N ALA A 258 24.24 12.01 18.96
CA ALA A 258 23.77 10.66 19.23
C ALA A 258 24.92 9.68 19.55
N SER A 259 26.02 9.77 18.81
CA SER A 259 27.22 8.97 19.06
C SER A 259 27.84 9.23 20.47
N ALA A 260 27.87 10.50 20.87
CA ALA A 260 28.34 10.89 22.21
C ALA A 260 27.43 10.30 23.31
N HIS A 261 26.13 10.17 23.07
CA HIS A 261 25.14 9.61 24.00
C HIS A 261 24.92 8.10 23.83
N ARG A 262 25.63 7.46 22.91
CA ARG A 262 25.53 6.02 22.61
C ARG A 262 24.11 5.57 22.26
N CYS A 263 23.37 6.38 21.52
CA CYS A 263 22.01 6.06 21.06
C CYS A 263 21.93 6.06 19.53
N SER A 264 20.94 5.38 18.99
CA SER A 264 20.58 5.45 17.59
C SER A 264 19.81 6.74 17.29
N VAL A 265 19.64 7.07 16.02
CA VAL A 265 18.90 8.26 15.56
C VAL A 265 17.74 7.83 14.69
N THR A 266 16.56 8.37 14.98
CA THR A 266 15.41 8.29 14.07
C THR A 266 15.01 9.70 13.66
N ILE A 267 14.99 9.95 12.36
CA ILE A 267 14.66 11.26 11.78
C ILE A 267 13.37 11.14 11.01
N PHE A 268 12.38 11.93 11.42
CA PHE A 268 11.09 12.06 10.75
C PHE A 268 11.08 13.32 9.89
N ALA A 269 10.66 13.21 8.62
CA ALA A 269 10.48 14.35 7.73
C ALA A 269 9.45 14.02 6.63
N PRO A 270 8.83 15.05 5.99
CA PRO A 270 7.93 14.84 4.86
C PRO A 270 8.62 14.20 3.65
N HIS A 271 9.85 14.63 3.38
CA HIS A 271 10.64 14.13 2.25
C HIS A 271 12.14 14.33 2.50
N PHE A 272 12.95 13.44 1.93
CA PHE A 272 14.41 13.55 1.90
C PHE A 272 14.86 13.56 0.45
N ASP A 273 15.80 14.47 0.09
CA ASP A 273 16.32 14.49 -1.27
C ASP A 273 17.28 13.31 -1.55
N ASP A 274 17.43 12.98 -2.83
CA ASP A 274 18.26 11.84 -3.26
C ASP A 274 19.73 12.02 -2.89
N VAL A 275 20.23 13.26 -2.83
CA VAL A 275 21.62 13.55 -2.46
C VAL A 275 21.84 13.23 -0.99
N MET A 276 20.94 13.69 -0.12
CA MET A 276 20.97 13.38 1.32
C MET A 276 20.89 11.87 1.57
N LEU A 277 19.97 11.17 0.88
CA LEU A 277 19.82 9.72 0.98
C LEU A 277 21.10 8.97 0.59
N ASN A 278 21.75 9.40 -0.50
CA ASN A 278 23.01 8.80 -0.96
C ASN A 278 24.16 9.05 0.01
N VAL A 279 24.26 10.24 0.57
CA VAL A 279 25.32 10.60 1.55
C VAL A 279 25.16 9.77 2.82
N ILE A 280 23.96 9.73 3.40
CA ILE A 280 23.68 8.94 4.60
C ILE A 280 23.88 7.44 4.31
N GLY A 281 23.36 6.92 3.20
CA GLY A 281 23.53 5.52 2.82
C GLY A 281 25.00 5.12 2.61
N THR A 282 25.83 6.01 2.09
CA THR A 282 27.27 5.77 1.93
C THR A 282 27.98 5.79 3.29
N ALA A 283 27.65 6.73 4.17
CA ALA A 283 28.18 6.79 5.53
C ALA A 283 27.83 5.52 6.33
N MET A 284 26.59 5.05 6.25
CA MET A 284 26.13 3.84 6.91
C MET A 284 26.85 2.59 6.40
N LYS A 285 27.02 2.45 5.08
CA LYS A 285 27.80 1.34 4.50
C LYS A 285 29.25 1.35 4.97
N SER A 286 29.86 2.52 5.08
CA SER A 286 31.23 2.66 5.58
C SER A 286 31.35 2.24 7.07
N LEU A 287 30.37 2.60 7.90
CA LEU A 287 30.30 2.20 9.31
C LEU A 287 30.10 0.68 9.44
N ALA A 288 29.20 0.10 8.66
CA ALA A 288 28.95 -1.34 8.64
C ALA A 288 30.22 -2.13 8.24
N GLN A 289 30.98 -1.66 7.25
CA GLN A 289 32.25 -2.27 6.85
C GLN A 289 33.33 -2.24 7.95
N ARG A 290 33.23 -1.30 8.90
CA ARG A 290 34.13 -1.22 10.07
C ARG A 290 33.64 -2.07 11.25
N GLY A 291 32.51 -2.78 11.09
CA GLY A 291 31.87 -3.53 12.19
C GLY A 291 31.11 -2.63 13.18
N GLU A 292 30.94 -1.35 12.85
CA GLU A 292 30.10 -0.43 13.61
C GLU A 292 28.67 -0.55 13.12
N ILE A 293 27.70 -0.62 14.03
CA ILE A 293 26.28 -0.72 13.68
C ILE A 293 25.78 0.67 13.28
N PRO A 294 25.39 0.92 12.03
CA PRO A 294 24.83 2.20 11.65
C PRO A 294 23.45 2.38 12.30
N ASN A 295 23.27 3.48 13.01
CA ASN A 295 22.12 3.71 13.88
C ASN A 295 21.27 4.90 13.43
N ILE A 296 21.13 5.13 12.12
CA ILE A 296 20.29 6.21 11.59
C ILE A 296 19.12 5.59 10.83
N LEU A 297 17.91 5.86 11.31
CA LEU A 297 16.67 5.49 10.66
C LEU A 297 16.00 6.75 10.11
N LEU A 298 15.75 6.80 8.81
CA LEU A 298 15.01 7.88 8.14
C LEU A 298 13.58 7.44 7.90
N VAL A 299 12.63 8.29 8.27
CA VAL A 299 11.20 8.00 8.19
C VAL A 299 10.49 9.11 7.43
N GLN A 300 9.86 8.74 6.33
CA GLN A 300 9.02 9.66 5.56
C GLN A 300 7.59 9.65 6.13
N VAL A 301 7.16 10.79 6.64
CA VAL A 301 5.79 10.99 7.12
C VAL A 301 4.88 11.32 5.94
N PRO A 302 3.61 10.83 5.88
CA PRO A 302 2.70 11.10 4.78
C PRO A 302 2.49 12.59 4.50
N LEU A 303 2.44 12.97 3.20
CA LEU A 303 2.34 14.37 2.75
C LEU A 303 0.94 14.98 2.84
N SER A 304 -0.10 14.22 3.17
CA SER A 304 -1.45 14.79 3.37
C SER A 304 -1.44 15.77 4.53
N MET A 305 -1.75 17.04 4.27
CA MET A 305 -1.52 18.14 5.22
C MET A 305 -2.12 17.92 6.61
N ASP A 306 -3.33 17.37 6.69
CA ASP A 306 -4.02 17.18 7.97
C ASP A 306 -3.43 15.99 8.75
N ILE A 307 -3.20 14.86 8.09
CA ILE A 307 -2.59 13.65 8.67
C ILE A 307 -1.14 13.90 9.06
N HIS A 308 -0.40 14.64 8.24
CA HIS A 308 1.00 15.01 8.52
C HIS A 308 1.12 15.78 9.84
N ARG A 309 0.30 16.82 10.02
CA ARG A 309 0.32 17.64 11.21
C ARG A 309 -0.03 16.85 12.48
N GLU A 310 -1.04 15.99 12.37
CA GLU A 310 -1.45 15.09 13.46
C GLU A 310 -0.32 14.15 13.86
N TYR A 311 0.32 13.48 12.90
CA TYR A 311 1.43 12.56 13.16
C TYR A 311 2.63 13.27 13.81
N LEU A 312 3.00 14.46 13.32
CA LEU A 312 4.11 15.20 13.93
C LEU A 312 3.80 15.61 15.37
N GLN A 313 2.56 16.02 15.67
CA GLN A 313 2.13 16.37 17.02
C GLN A 313 2.16 15.14 17.94
N ASP A 314 1.66 14.01 17.50
CA ASP A 314 1.67 12.77 18.26
C ASP A 314 3.11 12.29 18.53
N ILE A 315 3.98 12.31 17.53
CA ILE A 315 5.38 11.93 17.70
C ILE A 315 6.09 12.86 18.69
N THR A 316 5.88 14.18 18.59
CA THR A 316 6.46 15.14 19.56
C THR A 316 5.98 14.88 20.98
N LEU A 317 4.69 14.56 21.15
CA LEU A 317 4.11 14.22 22.43
C LEU A 317 4.70 12.93 23.03
N LEU A 318 4.81 11.89 22.22
CA LEU A 318 5.26 10.56 22.66
C LEU A 318 6.78 10.46 22.88
N THR A 319 7.55 11.29 22.22
CA THR A 319 9.02 11.29 22.32
C THR A 319 9.55 12.44 23.16
N ASN A 320 8.66 13.33 23.64
CA ASN A 320 9.01 14.57 24.35
C ASN A 320 10.01 15.42 23.55
N SER A 321 9.84 15.47 22.23
CA SER A 321 10.67 16.24 21.30
C SER A 321 10.04 17.58 20.94
N GLN A 322 10.78 18.43 20.25
CA GLN A 322 10.27 19.63 19.62
C GLN A 322 10.55 19.58 18.10
N ILE A 323 9.65 20.16 17.33
CA ILE A 323 9.84 20.24 15.87
C ILE A 323 11.05 21.12 15.57
N MET A 324 11.92 20.58 14.71
CA MET A 324 13.05 21.29 14.11
C MET A 324 12.53 22.02 12.86
N ASP A 325 11.98 23.22 13.05
CA ASP A 325 11.54 24.07 11.95
C ASP A 325 12.71 24.65 11.16
N TYR A 326 12.41 25.21 9.97
CA TYR A 326 13.45 25.74 9.09
C TYR A 326 14.21 26.93 9.70
N GLY A 327 13.59 27.69 10.60
CA GLY A 327 14.26 28.76 11.34
C GLY A 327 15.38 28.24 12.26
N LYS A 328 15.11 27.14 12.96
CA LYS A 328 16.12 26.47 13.81
C LYS A 328 17.27 25.88 12.99
N VAL A 329 16.97 25.31 11.80
CA VAL A 329 18.02 24.83 10.87
C VAL A 329 18.93 25.96 10.42
N ARG A 330 18.36 27.11 10.04
CA ARG A 330 19.14 28.30 9.68
C ARG A 330 19.98 28.82 10.85
N ALA A 331 19.38 28.91 12.03
CA ALA A 331 20.09 29.33 13.25
C ALA A 331 21.28 28.40 13.58
N TYR A 332 21.09 27.08 13.46
CA TYR A 332 22.16 26.10 13.61
C TYR A 332 23.30 26.33 12.61
N ASN A 333 22.97 26.48 11.33
CA ASN A 333 23.96 26.69 10.28
C ASN A 333 24.75 28.00 10.48
N ALA A 334 24.05 29.07 10.89
CA ALA A 334 24.70 30.35 11.20
C ALA A 334 25.63 30.25 12.41
N MET A 335 25.23 29.52 13.47
CA MET A 335 26.11 29.27 14.62
C MET A 335 27.37 28.50 14.22
N ILE A 336 27.24 27.46 13.40
CA ILE A 336 28.41 26.69 12.91
C ILE A 336 29.31 27.59 12.06
N TYR A 337 28.72 28.38 11.15
CA TYR A 337 29.51 29.30 10.32
C TYR A 337 30.28 30.30 11.18
N ASN A 338 29.65 30.91 12.19
CA ASN A 338 30.24 31.88 13.06
C ASN A 338 31.37 31.29 13.97
N ASN A 339 31.25 30.01 14.32
CA ASN A 339 32.29 29.30 15.04
C ASN A 339 33.50 29.01 14.16
N ASP A 340 33.28 28.70 12.87
CA ASP A 340 34.34 28.41 11.92
C ASP A 340 35.03 29.70 11.41
N HIS A 341 34.32 30.87 11.41
CA HIS A 341 34.75 32.14 10.90
C HIS A 341 34.55 33.25 11.96
N PRO A 342 35.30 33.28 13.03
CA PRO A 342 35.10 34.22 14.14
C PRO A 342 35.29 35.71 13.73
N ASP A 343 36.05 35.97 12.67
CA ASP A 343 36.34 37.30 12.17
C ASP A 343 35.32 37.81 11.11
N GLU A 344 34.46 36.90 10.56
CA GLU A 344 33.46 37.17 9.52
C GLU A 344 32.09 36.64 9.94
N LYS A 345 31.59 37.09 11.08
CA LYS A 345 30.31 36.61 11.61
C LYS A 345 29.14 37.05 10.74
N ILE A 346 28.25 36.13 10.43
CA ILE A 346 26.97 36.44 9.80
C ILE A 346 26.01 36.91 10.91
N GLU A 347 25.53 38.14 10.79
CA GLU A 347 24.39 38.63 11.56
C GLU A 347 23.11 38.11 10.91
N ASP A 348 22.61 36.92 11.30
CA ASP A 348 21.30 36.48 10.87
C ASP A 348 20.26 37.07 11.85
N ALA A 349 19.28 37.79 11.33
CA ALA A 349 18.22 38.40 12.10
C ALA A 349 17.43 37.38 12.96
N LEU A 350 17.49 36.09 12.60
CA LEU A 350 16.90 35.00 13.37
C LEU A 350 17.70 34.70 14.69
N LEU A 351 19.01 34.96 14.72
CA LEU A 351 19.83 34.75 15.91
C LEU A 351 19.55 35.80 17.00
N ASP A 352 18.97 36.94 16.63
CA ASP A 352 18.61 38.01 17.58
C ASP A 352 17.22 37.86 18.18
N THR A 353 16.43 36.89 17.73
CA THR A 353 15.11 36.64 18.33
C THR A 353 15.24 35.74 19.54
N ASP A 354 14.50 36.03 20.62
CA ASP A 354 14.50 35.21 21.83
C ASP A 354 14.09 33.76 21.60
N GLN A 355 13.42 33.50 20.46
CA GLN A 355 12.96 32.18 20.07
C GLN A 355 14.06 31.24 19.58
N TYR A 356 15.18 31.78 19.06
CA TYR A 356 16.28 31.00 18.45
C TYR A 356 17.65 31.28 19.11
N LYS A 357 17.69 31.92 20.29
CA LYS A 357 18.91 32.15 21.06
C LYS A 357 19.37 30.87 21.74
N PHE A 358 20.41 30.26 21.20
CA PHE A 358 21.08 29.10 21.79
C PHE A 358 22.56 29.44 22.03
N GLU A 359 23.10 28.96 23.15
CA GLU A 359 24.50 29.18 23.48
C GLU A 359 25.44 28.37 22.59
N THR A 360 25.00 27.17 22.19
CA THR A 360 25.78 26.26 21.33
C THR A 360 24.89 25.50 20.37
N PRO A 361 25.43 25.03 19.22
CA PRO A 361 24.69 24.15 18.31
C PRO A 361 24.16 22.88 18.96
N GLU A 362 24.91 22.31 19.91
CA GLU A 362 24.52 21.11 20.65
C GLU A 362 23.32 21.38 21.58
N ALA A 363 23.21 22.58 22.16
CA ALA A 363 22.07 22.98 22.98
C ALA A 363 20.76 23.01 22.16
N LEU A 364 20.81 23.44 20.91
CA LEU A 364 19.66 23.43 20.00
C LEU A 364 19.24 21.99 19.66
N ILE A 365 20.21 21.11 19.37
CA ILE A 365 19.92 19.71 19.14
C ILE A 365 19.30 19.08 20.40
N ALA A 366 19.90 19.28 21.56
CA ALA A 366 19.43 18.75 22.83
C ALA A 366 18.00 19.21 23.18
N MET A 367 17.64 20.44 22.81
CA MET A 367 16.28 20.97 23.03
C MET A 367 15.24 20.31 22.10
N CYS A 368 15.61 20.12 20.84
CA CYS A 368 14.67 19.60 19.84
C CYS A 368 14.58 18.08 19.84
N ALA A 369 15.66 17.40 20.20
CA ALA A 369 15.70 15.95 20.20
C ALA A 369 14.89 15.36 21.34
N GLY A 370 14.01 14.44 20.98
CA GLY A 370 13.32 13.57 21.93
C GLY A 370 13.99 12.22 22.05
N HIS A 371 13.44 11.39 22.93
CA HIS A 371 13.96 10.05 23.18
C HIS A 371 12.85 9.02 23.07
N THR A 372 13.20 7.84 22.57
CA THR A 372 12.36 6.65 22.62
C THR A 372 13.19 5.49 23.13
N ARG A 373 12.56 4.61 23.90
CA ARG A 373 13.24 3.39 24.35
C ARG A 373 13.34 2.38 23.24
N ARG A 374 12.26 2.23 22.45
CA ARG A 374 12.22 1.24 21.38
C ARG A 374 11.43 1.76 20.20
N ILE A 375 12.05 1.72 19.02
CA ILE A 375 11.40 1.96 17.73
C ILE A 375 11.57 0.71 16.88
N VAL A 376 10.46 0.22 16.33
CA VAL A 376 10.46 -0.86 15.35
C VAL A 376 9.96 -0.30 14.04
N ALA A 377 10.77 -0.38 12.99
CA ALA A 377 10.43 0.06 11.65
C ALA A 377 10.25 -1.14 10.74
N GLY A 378 9.04 -1.35 10.23
CA GLY A 378 8.72 -2.33 9.20
C GLY A 378 8.65 -1.68 7.83
N GLU A 379 8.21 -2.44 6.83
CA GLU A 379 8.19 -1.96 5.43
C GLU A 379 7.25 -0.78 5.17
N LYS A 380 6.14 -0.70 5.90
CA LYS A 380 5.08 0.32 5.74
C LYS A 380 4.64 0.97 7.04
N TYR A 381 5.35 0.75 8.14
CA TYR A 381 4.95 1.25 9.45
C TYR A 381 6.17 1.53 10.34
N ILE A 382 5.93 2.38 11.33
CA ILE A 382 6.81 2.58 12.49
C ILE A 382 6.01 2.31 13.75
N LEU A 383 6.62 1.64 14.70
CA LEU A 383 6.06 1.37 16.01
C LEU A 383 6.92 2.01 17.08
N LEU A 384 6.35 2.94 17.84
CA LEU A 384 6.96 3.51 19.04
C LEU A 384 6.50 2.70 20.25
N GLN A 385 7.43 2.13 20.99
CA GLN A 385 7.15 1.31 22.17
C GLN A 385 7.88 1.86 23.40
N ASP A 386 7.40 1.45 24.58
CA ASP A 386 8.01 1.78 25.89
C ASP A 386 8.19 3.31 26.10
N TYR A 387 7.28 4.12 25.52
CA TYR A 387 7.35 5.58 25.64
C TYR A 387 6.79 6.12 26.97
N GLU A 388 6.13 5.30 27.79
CA GLU A 388 5.50 5.71 29.06
C GLU A 388 6.44 6.36 30.06
N GLU A 389 7.73 6.01 30.04
CA GLU A 389 8.74 6.59 30.90
C GLU A 389 9.34 7.89 30.34
N VAL A 390 9.10 8.17 29.06
CA VAL A 390 9.66 9.33 28.35
C VAL A 390 8.67 10.47 28.25
N ILE A 391 7.37 10.15 28.16
CA ILE A 391 6.31 11.12 27.96
C ILE A 391 6.14 12.09 29.13
N ASN A 392 5.78 13.33 28.82
CA ASN A 392 5.21 14.22 29.81
C ASN A 392 3.75 13.81 30.07
N LYS A 393 3.50 13.10 31.18
CA LYS A 393 2.19 12.51 31.51
C LYS A 393 1.06 13.52 31.48
N GLN A 394 1.27 14.73 31.99
CA GLN A 394 0.22 15.74 32.01
C GLN A 394 -0.12 16.29 30.62
N GLN A 395 0.88 16.46 29.76
CA GLN A 395 0.65 16.87 28.36
C GLN A 395 -0.05 15.76 27.58
N TYR A 396 0.34 14.51 27.79
CA TYR A 396 -0.27 13.34 27.17
C TYR A 396 -1.75 13.20 27.60
N GLU A 397 -2.06 13.26 28.90
CA GLU A 397 -3.41 13.19 29.41
C GLU A 397 -4.30 14.32 28.84
N ASN A 398 -3.78 15.55 28.78
CA ASN A 398 -4.50 16.68 28.19
C ASN A 398 -4.76 16.50 26.69
N ALA A 399 -3.81 15.94 25.95
CA ALA A 399 -3.96 15.63 24.55
C ALA A 399 -5.01 14.51 24.33
N MET A 400 -4.94 13.45 25.14
CA MET A 400 -5.92 12.35 25.12
C MET A 400 -7.35 12.82 25.39
N ILE A 401 -7.53 13.71 26.35
CA ILE A 401 -8.85 14.30 26.64
C ILE A 401 -9.40 15.02 25.41
N LYS A 402 -8.60 15.89 24.80
CA LYS A 402 -9.01 16.65 23.59
C LYS A 402 -9.35 15.75 22.41
N VAL A 403 -8.53 14.73 22.16
CA VAL A 403 -8.77 13.78 21.06
C VAL A 403 -10.03 12.95 21.32
N LYS A 404 -10.25 12.53 22.58
CA LYS A 404 -11.44 11.80 23.00
C LYS A 404 -12.71 12.66 22.88
N GLU A 405 -12.65 13.93 23.32
CA GLU A 405 -13.78 14.86 23.20
C GLU A 405 -14.16 15.08 21.74
N LYS A 406 -13.17 15.32 20.86
CA LYS A 406 -13.40 15.45 19.42
C LYS A 406 -14.03 14.19 18.81
N TYR A 407 -13.53 13.01 19.18
CA TYR A 407 -14.11 11.74 18.76
C TYR A 407 -15.57 11.59 19.19
N LEU A 408 -15.89 11.86 20.46
CA LEU A 408 -17.26 11.75 21.00
C LEU A 408 -18.22 12.76 20.35
N GLU A 409 -17.78 14.00 20.15
CA GLU A 409 -18.57 15.03 19.47
C GLU A 409 -18.91 14.64 18.03
N LEU A 410 -17.92 14.11 17.28
CA LEU A 410 -18.13 13.67 15.91
C LEU A 410 -18.98 12.40 15.84
N LYS A 411 -18.87 11.50 16.82
CA LYS A 411 -19.73 10.32 16.94
C LYS A 411 -21.20 10.71 17.06
N GLU A 412 -21.53 11.63 17.99
CA GLU A 412 -22.91 12.12 18.15
C GLU A 412 -23.44 12.84 16.90
N LYS A 413 -22.59 13.58 16.19
CA LYS A 413 -22.96 14.25 14.94
C LYS A 413 -23.17 13.26 13.80
N ALA A 414 -22.33 12.22 13.70
CA ALA A 414 -22.43 11.18 12.67
C ALA A 414 -23.67 10.30 12.84
N GLU A 415 -24.09 10.03 14.08
CA GLU A 415 -25.34 9.32 14.38
C GLU A 415 -26.60 10.11 13.96
N ARG A 416 -26.49 11.44 13.81
CA ARG A 416 -27.62 12.34 13.47
C ARG A 416 -27.58 12.84 12.02
N SER A 417 -26.58 12.53 11.22
CA SER A 417 -26.33 13.20 9.94
C SER A 417 -25.72 12.31 8.85
N SER A 418 -25.81 12.77 7.60
CA SER A 418 -25.40 12.08 6.36
C SER A 418 -23.88 11.95 6.13
N THR A 419 -23.53 11.15 5.17
CA THR A 419 -22.23 10.66 4.68
C THR A 419 -20.91 11.48 4.85
N PRO A 420 -20.84 12.81 4.72
CA PRO A 420 -19.57 13.54 4.87
C PRO A 420 -18.98 13.50 6.28
N LEU A 421 -19.84 13.59 7.30
CA LEU A 421 -19.44 13.56 8.71
C LEU A 421 -18.95 12.19 9.17
N MET A 422 -19.32 11.12 8.48
CA MET A 422 -18.85 9.76 8.78
C MET A 422 -17.32 9.63 8.58
N LYS A 423 -16.77 10.28 7.56
CA LYS A 423 -15.31 10.26 7.33
C LYS A 423 -14.56 10.98 8.46
N GLU A 424 -14.99 12.17 8.83
CA GLU A 424 -14.38 12.93 9.93
C GLU A 424 -14.46 12.18 11.27
N TYR A 425 -15.59 11.50 11.51
CA TYR A 425 -15.76 10.63 12.68
C TYR A 425 -14.76 9.45 12.65
N MET A 426 -14.62 8.78 11.51
CA MET A 426 -13.69 7.65 11.39
C MET A 426 -12.24 8.11 11.57
N ASP A 427 -11.85 9.23 10.99
CA ASP A 427 -10.51 9.80 11.15
C ASP A 427 -10.23 10.13 12.63
N ALA A 428 -11.20 10.75 13.33
CA ALA A 428 -11.07 11.06 14.75
C ALA A 428 -11.04 9.79 15.63
N HIS A 429 -11.81 8.77 15.28
CA HIS A 429 -11.78 7.47 15.96
C HIS A 429 -10.42 6.78 15.79
N GLN A 430 -9.87 6.77 14.58
CA GLN A 430 -8.54 6.22 14.33
C GLN A 430 -7.45 6.95 15.11
N HIS A 431 -7.52 8.29 15.15
CA HIS A 431 -6.57 9.10 15.93
C HIS A 431 -6.64 8.76 17.42
N TYR A 432 -7.85 8.75 18.00
CA TYR A 432 -8.05 8.37 19.40
C TYR A 432 -7.51 6.98 19.70
N THR A 433 -7.80 6.03 18.82
CA THR A 433 -7.37 4.64 18.96
C THR A 433 -5.84 4.49 18.89
N ARG A 434 -5.19 5.19 17.95
CA ARG A 434 -3.72 5.20 17.85
C ARG A 434 -3.07 5.78 19.10
N LEU A 435 -3.58 6.93 19.56
CA LEU A 435 -2.99 7.64 20.70
C LEU A 435 -3.26 6.94 22.04
N SER A 436 -4.35 6.15 22.16
CA SER A 436 -4.63 5.35 23.35
C SER A 436 -3.56 4.28 23.65
N GLY A 437 -2.76 3.94 22.67
CA GLY A 437 -1.54 3.13 22.82
C GLY A 437 -1.76 1.64 23.10
N ASN A 438 -2.99 1.18 23.30
CA ASN A 438 -3.26 -0.24 23.47
C ASN A 438 -3.27 -0.94 22.11
N MET A 439 -2.42 -1.95 21.94
CA MET A 439 -2.35 -2.72 20.72
C MET A 439 -2.17 -4.21 21.01
N GLY A 440 -2.72 -5.04 20.13
CA GLY A 440 -2.41 -6.46 20.10
C GLY A 440 -1.18 -6.72 19.24
N VAL A 441 -0.29 -7.58 19.69
CA VAL A 441 0.83 -8.08 18.89
C VAL A 441 0.63 -9.56 18.68
N ILE A 442 0.52 -9.97 17.40
CA ILE A 442 0.52 -11.39 17.04
C ILE A 442 1.94 -11.74 16.61
N LYS A 443 2.57 -12.64 17.34
CA LYS A 443 3.91 -13.15 17.09
C LYS A 443 3.83 -14.46 16.32
N ILE A 444 4.33 -14.45 15.09
CA ILE A 444 4.31 -15.60 14.22
C ILE A 444 5.55 -16.45 14.46
N GLY A 445 5.34 -17.60 15.07
CA GLY A 445 6.33 -18.64 15.19
C GLY A 445 6.15 -19.71 14.12
N GLY A 446 7.17 -20.54 13.92
CA GLY A 446 7.13 -21.69 13.01
C GLY A 446 8.46 -22.43 12.98
N VAL A 447 8.42 -23.69 12.58
CA VAL A 447 9.60 -24.56 12.54
C VAL A 447 10.55 -24.16 11.38
N SER A 448 10.02 -23.56 10.32
CA SER A 448 10.79 -23.10 9.18
C SER A 448 10.42 -21.66 8.80
N GLU A 449 11.36 -20.92 8.22
CA GLU A 449 11.11 -19.58 7.70
C GLU A 449 10.00 -19.58 6.64
N LEU A 450 9.91 -20.65 5.84
CA LEU A 450 8.87 -20.82 4.85
C LEU A 450 7.47 -20.91 5.48
N GLU A 451 7.34 -21.68 6.56
CA GLU A 451 6.09 -21.82 7.33
C GLU A 451 5.68 -20.48 7.94
N LYS A 452 6.63 -19.75 8.52
CA LYS A 452 6.39 -18.41 9.08
C LYS A 452 5.89 -17.42 8.03
N HIS A 453 6.46 -17.44 6.82
CA HIS A 453 6.00 -16.56 5.72
C HIS A 453 4.58 -16.90 5.27
N CYS A 454 4.26 -18.18 5.08
CA CYS A 454 2.90 -18.60 4.72
C CYS A 454 1.88 -18.24 5.80
N LEU A 455 2.25 -18.42 7.08
CA LEU A 455 1.39 -18.07 8.20
C LEU A 455 1.22 -16.57 8.33
N LYS A 456 2.27 -15.79 8.03
CA LYS A 456 2.22 -14.32 8.03
C LYS A 456 1.20 -13.80 7.05
N ASP A 457 1.19 -14.27 5.80
CA ASP A 457 0.22 -13.86 4.80
C ASP A 457 -1.23 -14.13 5.32
N THR A 458 -1.47 -15.32 5.88
CA THR A 458 -2.77 -15.67 6.46
C THR A 458 -3.17 -14.79 7.66
N VAL A 459 -2.22 -14.44 8.52
CA VAL A 459 -2.46 -13.56 9.67
C VAL A 459 -2.72 -12.13 9.23
N ASP A 460 -1.95 -11.62 8.26
CA ASP A 460 -2.12 -10.27 7.70
C ASP A 460 -3.50 -10.14 7.04
N ASP A 461 -3.94 -11.12 6.26
CA ASP A 461 -5.26 -11.15 5.63
C ASP A 461 -6.39 -11.14 6.68
N ALA A 462 -6.29 -11.98 7.71
CA ALA A 462 -7.29 -12.04 8.79
C ALA A 462 -7.37 -10.72 9.58
N VAL A 463 -6.24 -10.11 9.90
CA VAL A 463 -6.17 -8.82 10.62
C VAL A 463 -6.77 -7.69 9.77
N LEU A 464 -6.46 -7.63 8.47
CA LEU A 464 -6.98 -6.62 7.56
C LEU A 464 -8.48 -6.78 7.33
N ALA A 465 -8.99 -8.01 7.16
CA ALA A 465 -10.41 -8.29 7.03
C ALA A 465 -11.19 -7.87 8.28
N CYS A 466 -10.70 -8.23 9.48
CA CYS A 466 -11.32 -7.84 10.75
C CYS A 466 -11.31 -6.32 10.95
N ARG A 467 -10.20 -5.65 10.64
CA ARG A 467 -10.11 -4.19 10.71
C ARG A 467 -11.10 -3.53 9.75
N SER A 468 -11.16 -4.00 8.52
CA SER A 468 -12.06 -3.49 7.50
C SER A 468 -13.53 -3.64 7.91
N ALA A 469 -13.91 -4.79 8.48
CA ALA A 469 -15.26 -5.05 8.96
C ALA A 469 -15.60 -4.22 10.22
N TYR A 470 -14.65 -4.04 11.12
CA TYR A 470 -14.82 -3.19 12.30
C TYR A 470 -15.10 -1.73 11.92
N GLU A 471 -14.41 -1.22 10.91
CA GLU A 471 -14.53 0.16 10.44
C GLU A 471 -15.78 0.39 9.56
N ASN A 472 -16.13 -0.58 8.70
CA ASN A 472 -17.13 -0.38 7.63
C ASN A 472 -18.38 -1.26 7.77
N GLY A 473 -18.36 -2.24 8.67
CA GLY A 473 -19.39 -3.26 8.79
C GLY A 473 -19.09 -4.50 7.93
N TYR A 474 -19.95 -5.49 8.07
CA TYR A 474 -19.85 -6.77 7.36
C TYR A 474 -21.19 -7.16 6.72
N ILE A 475 -21.11 -8.04 5.74
CA ILE A 475 -22.22 -8.55 4.93
C ILE A 475 -22.11 -10.06 4.75
N ARG A 476 -23.18 -10.69 4.27
CA ARG A 476 -23.14 -12.10 3.86
C ARG A 476 -22.09 -12.29 2.78
N GLY A 477 -21.22 -13.27 2.99
CA GLY A 477 -20.15 -13.62 2.06
C GLY A 477 -20.64 -14.33 0.81
N LEU A 478 -19.70 -14.88 0.04
CA LEU A 478 -19.97 -15.57 -1.22
C LEU A 478 -20.69 -14.66 -2.25
N ASN A 479 -20.44 -13.35 -2.19
CA ASN A 479 -21.06 -12.30 -3.00
C ASN A 479 -22.61 -12.19 -2.87
N LEU A 480 -23.23 -12.91 -1.97
CA LEU A 480 -24.69 -12.98 -1.87
C LEU A 480 -25.34 -11.62 -1.59
N ALA A 481 -24.76 -10.84 -0.65
CA ALA A 481 -25.27 -9.50 -0.38
C ALA A 481 -25.13 -8.55 -1.58
N MET A 482 -24.05 -8.68 -2.37
CA MET A 482 -23.86 -7.92 -3.59
C MET A 482 -24.88 -8.30 -4.67
N ILE A 483 -25.13 -9.62 -4.87
CA ILE A 483 -26.13 -10.13 -5.81
C ILE A 483 -27.51 -9.54 -5.47
N ASN A 484 -27.90 -9.59 -4.19
CA ASN A 484 -29.19 -9.06 -3.73
C ASN A 484 -29.27 -7.55 -3.92
N THR A 485 -28.23 -6.80 -3.55
CA THR A 485 -28.20 -5.33 -3.73
C THR A 485 -28.36 -4.95 -5.20
N ILE A 486 -27.70 -5.67 -6.13
CA ILE A 486 -27.84 -5.41 -7.56
C ILE A 486 -29.24 -5.77 -8.04
N GLU A 487 -29.82 -6.85 -7.53
CA GLU A 487 -31.18 -7.27 -7.89
C GLU A 487 -32.22 -6.26 -7.42
N ASP A 488 -32.10 -5.75 -6.20
CA ASP A 488 -32.95 -4.70 -5.65
C ASP A 488 -32.92 -3.41 -6.50
N GLU A 489 -31.73 -3.04 -7.04
CA GLU A 489 -31.58 -1.84 -7.86
C GLU A 489 -32.47 -1.84 -9.12
N TYR A 490 -32.66 -2.98 -9.79
CA TYR A 490 -33.45 -3.02 -11.00
C TYR A 490 -34.88 -3.60 -10.81
N GLN A 491 -35.16 -4.28 -9.70
CA GLN A 491 -36.49 -4.82 -9.42
C GLN A 491 -37.39 -3.83 -8.67
N PHE A 492 -36.81 -3.08 -7.73
CA PHE A 492 -37.55 -2.16 -6.88
C PHE A 492 -37.26 -0.71 -7.25
N SER A 493 -38.19 -0.07 -7.97
CA SER A 493 -38.12 1.37 -8.31
C SER A 493 -38.20 2.31 -7.08
N ASP A 494 -38.26 1.78 -5.88
CA ASP A 494 -38.45 2.54 -4.62
C ASP A 494 -37.23 3.39 -4.23
N HIS A 495 -36.06 3.14 -4.81
CA HIS A 495 -34.85 3.96 -4.57
C HIS A 495 -34.87 5.30 -5.33
N GLY A 496 -35.94 5.62 -6.07
CA GLY A 496 -36.09 6.90 -6.78
C GLY A 496 -35.15 7.06 -7.99
N ARG A 497 -34.47 6.00 -8.41
CA ARG A 497 -33.62 5.98 -9.59
C ARG A 497 -34.36 5.37 -10.78
N ASN A 498 -34.33 6.07 -11.91
CA ASN A 498 -34.87 5.54 -13.18
C ASN A 498 -33.68 5.15 -14.06
N TYR A 499 -33.51 3.87 -14.26
CA TYR A 499 -32.50 3.31 -15.18
C TYR A 499 -33.04 3.19 -16.57
N ASP A 500 -32.23 3.49 -17.59
CA ASP A 500 -32.52 3.20 -18.97
C ASP A 500 -32.26 1.71 -19.32
N ASP A 501 -32.62 1.31 -20.54
CA ASP A 501 -32.50 -0.09 -20.96
C ASP A 501 -31.04 -0.59 -20.95
N GLU A 502 -30.06 0.26 -21.26
CA GLU A 502 -28.63 -0.06 -21.22
C GLU A 502 -28.15 -0.24 -19.80
N GLN A 503 -28.52 0.66 -18.88
CA GLN A 503 -28.17 0.58 -17.46
C GLN A 503 -28.77 -0.66 -16.80
N ILE A 504 -30.03 -1.03 -17.16
CA ILE A 504 -30.64 -2.29 -16.69
C ILE A 504 -29.88 -3.50 -17.26
N ALA A 505 -29.46 -3.46 -18.51
CA ALA A 505 -28.66 -4.54 -19.09
C ALA A 505 -27.30 -4.68 -18.36
N ILE A 506 -26.65 -3.57 -18.01
CA ILE A 506 -25.41 -3.56 -17.22
C ILE A 506 -25.64 -4.16 -15.82
N LEU A 507 -26.71 -3.78 -15.12
CA LEU A 507 -27.06 -4.35 -13.80
C LEU A 507 -27.27 -5.87 -13.89
N LYS A 508 -27.99 -6.36 -14.89
CA LYS A 508 -28.20 -7.80 -15.09
C LYS A 508 -26.90 -8.54 -15.39
N MET A 509 -26.07 -8.01 -16.28
CA MET A 509 -24.75 -8.58 -16.54
C MET A 509 -23.89 -8.60 -15.29
N LEU A 510 -23.92 -7.53 -14.50
CA LEU A 510 -23.15 -7.44 -13.25
C LEU A 510 -23.62 -8.48 -12.22
N ARG A 511 -24.94 -8.67 -12.06
CA ARG A 511 -25.49 -9.75 -11.21
C ARG A 511 -24.97 -11.12 -11.65
N GLU A 512 -25.05 -11.42 -12.95
CA GLU A 512 -24.55 -12.68 -13.49
C GLU A 512 -23.06 -12.88 -13.24
N VAL A 513 -22.24 -11.81 -13.28
CA VAL A 513 -20.82 -11.89 -12.98
C VAL A 513 -20.61 -12.33 -11.54
N PHE A 514 -21.30 -11.72 -10.57
CA PHE A 514 -21.16 -12.10 -9.15
C PHE A 514 -21.68 -13.52 -8.87
N VAL A 515 -22.77 -13.95 -9.54
CA VAL A 515 -23.24 -15.34 -9.48
C VAL A 515 -22.16 -16.29 -9.99
N GLU A 516 -21.57 -15.99 -11.16
CA GLU A 516 -20.53 -16.83 -11.76
C GLU A 516 -19.25 -16.88 -10.90
N MET A 517 -18.84 -15.75 -10.31
CA MET A 517 -17.74 -15.72 -9.35
C MET A 517 -18.01 -16.63 -8.15
N SER A 518 -19.23 -16.62 -7.62
CA SER A 518 -19.64 -17.50 -6.51
C SER A 518 -19.63 -18.97 -6.91
N ILE A 519 -20.10 -19.30 -8.11
CA ILE A 519 -20.04 -20.65 -8.68
C ILE A 519 -18.57 -21.12 -8.77
N LYS A 520 -17.62 -20.26 -9.19
CA LYS A 520 -16.20 -20.60 -9.23
C LYS A 520 -15.63 -21.03 -7.85
N VAL A 521 -16.11 -20.41 -6.77
CA VAL A 521 -15.75 -20.84 -5.40
C VAL A 521 -16.27 -22.23 -5.12
N LEU A 522 -17.52 -22.55 -5.49
CA LEU A 522 -18.12 -23.87 -5.31
C LEU A 522 -17.43 -24.94 -6.17
N GLU A 523 -17.01 -24.60 -7.37
CA GLU A 523 -16.31 -25.50 -8.30
C GLU A 523 -14.97 -26.01 -7.75
N ASN A 524 -14.33 -25.28 -6.85
CA ASN A 524 -13.11 -25.77 -6.19
C ASN A 524 -13.35 -26.97 -5.27
N LYS A 525 -14.57 -27.14 -4.73
CA LYS A 525 -15.02 -28.34 -4.02
C LYS A 525 -15.69 -29.35 -4.93
N ASN A 526 -16.58 -28.90 -5.80
CA ASN A 526 -17.44 -29.71 -6.66
C ASN A 526 -17.26 -29.26 -8.13
N PRO A 527 -16.23 -29.80 -8.84
CA PRO A 527 -15.86 -29.31 -10.17
C PRO A 527 -17.00 -29.46 -11.20
N GLY A 528 -17.28 -28.35 -11.89
CA GLY A 528 -18.28 -28.21 -12.96
C GLY A 528 -19.56 -27.50 -12.50
N LYS A 529 -20.02 -26.56 -13.34
CA LYS A 529 -21.20 -25.71 -13.05
C LYS A 529 -22.45 -26.53 -12.75
N ASP A 530 -22.67 -27.62 -13.50
CA ASP A 530 -23.82 -28.51 -13.37
C ASP A 530 -23.58 -29.70 -12.40
N SER A 531 -22.43 -29.71 -11.74
CA SER A 531 -22.15 -30.73 -10.74
C SER A 531 -23.04 -30.54 -9.53
N THR A 532 -23.60 -31.63 -9.05
CA THR A 532 -24.54 -31.63 -7.93
C THR A 532 -23.89 -32.01 -6.62
N MET A 533 -24.28 -31.36 -5.53
CA MET A 533 -23.87 -31.75 -4.18
C MET A 533 -25.07 -31.82 -3.24
N PRO A 534 -25.01 -32.71 -2.19
CA PRO A 534 -26.06 -32.74 -1.17
C PRO A 534 -25.94 -31.50 -0.28
N VAL A 535 -27.05 -30.81 -0.07
CA VAL A 535 -27.17 -29.62 0.78
C VAL A 535 -28.16 -29.85 1.91
N ILE A 536 -28.00 -29.14 3.01
CA ILE A 536 -28.84 -29.17 4.19
C ILE A 536 -29.51 -27.80 4.35
N TYR A 537 -30.84 -27.81 4.52
CA TYR A 537 -31.62 -26.60 4.81
C TYR A 537 -31.69 -26.32 6.30
N PRO A 538 -31.78 -25.03 6.73
CA PRO A 538 -31.97 -24.70 8.13
C PRO A 538 -33.30 -25.26 8.66
N VAL A 539 -33.33 -25.69 9.92
CA VAL A 539 -34.51 -26.33 10.53
C VAL A 539 -35.73 -25.38 10.55
N GLU A 540 -35.50 -24.08 10.63
CA GLU A 540 -36.56 -23.06 10.66
C GLU A 540 -37.27 -22.86 9.32
N ALA A 541 -36.64 -23.20 8.21
CA ALA A 541 -37.23 -23.15 6.88
C ALA A 541 -38.33 -24.23 6.68
N LEU A 542 -38.39 -25.21 7.60
CA LEU A 542 -39.32 -26.32 7.55
C LEU A 542 -40.49 -26.07 8.50
N ASN A 543 -41.61 -25.58 7.99
CA ASN A 543 -42.85 -25.30 8.73
C ASN A 543 -43.50 -26.53 9.44
N SER A 544 -42.78 -27.62 9.63
CA SER A 544 -43.35 -28.89 10.09
C SER A 544 -42.41 -29.80 10.90
N GLY A 545 -41.66 -29.31 11.87
CA GLY A 545 -41.01 -30.18 12.84
C GLY A 545 -40.20 -31.40 12.29
N GLU A 546 -39.84 -31.39 11.02
CA GLU A 546 -39.17 -32.48 10.33
C GLU A 546 -37.64 -32.27 10.30
N ILE A 547 -36.94 -33.37 10.33
CA ILE A 547 -35.49 -33.53 10.22
C ILE A 547 -34.97 -32.76 9.02
N ALA A 548 -33.83 -32.03 9.19
CA ALA A 548 -33.11 -31.31 8.16
C ALA A 548 -33.25 -31.95 6.75
N CYS A 549 -33.90 -31.24 5.83
CA CYS A 549 -34.13 -31.78 4.49
C CYS A 549 -32.79 -31.74 3.71
N ARG A 550 -32.38 -32.91 3.20
CA ARG A 550 -31.24 -33.01 2.30
C ARG A 550 -31.75 -33.00 0.86
N GLN A 551 -31.35 -32.01 0.10
CA GLN A 551 -31.57 -31.99 -1.34
C GLN A 551 -30.23 -32.08 -2.06
N THR A 552 -30.27 -32.52 -3.33
CA THR A 552 -29.10 -32.52 -4.21
C THR A 552 -29.30 -31.41 -5.23
N LEU A 553 -28.46 -30.40 -5.17
CA LEU A 553 -28.56 -29.19 -5.97
C LEU A 553 -27.29 -29.00 -6.82
N THR A 554 -27.44 -28.34 -7.97
CA THR A 554 -26.29 -27.88 -8.75
C THR A 554 -25.61 -26.69 -8.08
N ASN A 555 -24.36 -26.41 -8.43
CA ASN A 555 -23.65 -25.23 -7.93
C ASN A 555 -24.42 -23.93 -8.27
N ALA A 556 -25.05 -23.86 -9.43
CA ALA A 556 -25.87 -22.70 -9.83
C ALA A 556 -27.14 -22.57 -8.97
N ASP A 557 -27.87 -23.68 -8.75
CA ASP A 557 -29.10 -23.67 -7.94
C ASP A 557 -28.80 -23.25 -6.48
N ILE A 558 -27.65 -23.65 -5.93
CA ILE A 558 -27.25 -23.27 -4.58
C ILE A 558 -27.14 -21.76 -4.45
N ILE A 559 -26.46 -21.08 -5.39
CA ILE A 559 -26.27 -19.63 -5.35
C ILE A 559 -27.61 -18.90 -5.56
N GLU A 560 -28.43 -19.34 -6.52
CA GLU A 560 -29.72 -18.71 -6.80
C GLU A 560 -30.70 -18.87 -5.62
N ILE A 561 -30.74 -20.05 -4.95
CA ILE A 561 -31.56 -20.26 -3.76
C ILE A 561 -31.04 -19.41 -2.59
N ALA A 562 -29.72 -19.40 -2.37
CA ALA A 562 -29.13 -18.61 -1.31
C ALA A 562 -29.42 -17.10 -1.46
N ALA A 563 -29.38 -16.60 -2.68
CA ALA A 563 -29.73 -15.22 -2.98
C ALA A 563 -31.22 -14.94 -2.77
N HIS A 564 -32.10 -15.76 -3.38
CA HIS A 564 -33.55 -15.55 -3.35
C HIS A 564 -34.15 -15.67 -1.94
N GLU A 565 -33.72 -16.64 -1.15
CA GLU A 565 -34.21 -16.87 0.21
C GLU A 565 -33.40 -16.10 1.29
N GLU A 566 -32.47 -15.25 0.85
CA GLU A 566 -31.56 -14.50 1.73
C GLU A 566 -30.75 -15.36 2.70
N TYR A 567 -30.43 -16.59 2.33
CA TYR A 567 -29.61 -17.48 3.14
C TYR A 567 -28.11 -17.22 2.95
N GLY A 568 -27.29 -17.49 4.00
CA GLY A 568 -25.87 -17.77 3.85
C GLY A 568 -25.68 -19.23 3.39
N PHE A 569 -24.52 -19.53 2.83
CA PHE A 569 -24.15 -20.90 2.48
C PHE A 569 -22.75 -21.25 2.98
N ASP A 570 -22.67 -22.24 3.87
CA ASP A 570 -21.39 -22.79 4.31
C ASP A 570 -20.96 -23.94 3.38
N LEU A 571 -19.94 -23.68 2.58
CA LEU A 571 -19.39 -24.66 1.65
C LEU A 571 -18.69 -25.83 2.37
N VAL A 572 -18.22 -25.65 3.60
CA VAL A 572 -17.54 -26.73 4.36
C VAL A 572 -18.54 -27.80 4.78
N THR A 573 -19.66 -27.39 5.37
CA THR A 573 -20.72 -28.25 5.87
C THR A 573 -21.80 -28.54 4.84
N ASN A 574 -21.86 -27.83 3.72
CA ASN A 574 -22.93 -27.81 2.72
C ASN A 574 -24.29 -27.42 3.31
N THR A 575 -24.32 -26.44 4.18
CA THR A 575 -25.51 -26.03 4.90
C THR A 575 -25.93 -24.62 4.52
N PHE A 576 -27.22 -24.43 4.21
CA PHE A 576 -27.82 -23.11 4.18
C PHE A 576 -28.01 -22.61 5.61
N MET A 577 -27.76 -21.35 5.84
CA MET A 577 -27.88 -20.70 7.14
C MET A 577 -28.80 -19.50 7.05
N THR A 578 -29.62 -19.28 8.07
CA THR A 578 -30.37 -18.03 8.18
C THR A 578 -29.44 -16.84 8.34
N ASP A 579 -29.93 -15.64 8.07
CA ASP A 579 -29.12 -14.41 8.16
C ASP A 579 -28.53 -14.19 9.58
N GLU A 580 -29.24 -14.61 10.63
CA GLU A 580 -28.78 -14.53 12.03
C GLU A 580 -27.68 -15.55 12.36
N GLU A 581 -27.78 -16.75 11.80
CA GLU A 581 -26.83 -17.84 12.03
C GLU A 581 -25.64 -17.80 11.07
N CYS A 582 -25.67 -16.90 10.07
CA CYS A 582 -24.66 -16.86 9.02
C CYS A 582 -23.26 -16.63 9.59
N THR A 583 -22.40 -17.61 9.38
CA THR A 583 -20.97 -17.52 9.74
C THR A 583 -20.14 -17.10 8.54
N VAL A 584 -20.62 -17.30 7.30
CA VAL A 584 -19.92 -16.92 6.07
C VAL A 584 -20.16 -15.44 5.77
N VAL A 585 -19.26 -14.60 6.24
CA VAL A 585 -19.38 -13.13 6.18
C VAL A 585 -18.13 -12.50 5.57
N ASN A 586 -18.28 -11.32 4.97
CA ASN A 586 -17.19 -10.56 4.39
C ASN A 586 -17.28 -9.07 4.80
N SER A 587 -16.19 -8.33 4.71
CA SER A 587 -16.23 -6.89 4.91
C SER A 587 -16.94 -6.19 3.76
N VAL A 588 -17.82 -5.25 4.06
CA VAL A 588 -18.48 -4.38 3.07
C VAL A 588 -17.47 -3.69 2.16
N LYS A 589 -16.39 -3.20 2.75
CA LYS A 589 -15.35 -2.48 2.00
C LYS A 589 -14.65 -3.38 0.99
N THR A 590 -14.41 -4.65 1.33
CA THR A 590 -13.79 -5.62 0.41
C THR A 590 -14.63 -5.77 -0.85
N ASP A 591 -15.94 -6.03 -0.71
CA ASP A 591 -16.83 -6.22 -1.87
C ASP A 591 -16.97 -4.95 -2.71
N ILE A 592 -17.02 -3.77 -2.08
CA ILE A 592 -17.01 -2.48 -2.78
C ILE A 592 -15.73 -2.29 -3.59
N GLU A 593 -14.57 -2.58 -3.00
CA GLU A 593 -13.30 -2.42 -3.70
C GLU A 593 -13.10 -3.50 -4.78
N VAL A 594 -13.65 -4.71 -4.60
CA VAL A 594 -13.73 -5.73 -5.66
C VAL A 594 -14.50 -5.18 -6.86
N LEU A 595 -15.71 -4.63 -6.66
CA LEU A 595 -16.50 -4.03 -7.74
C LEU A 595 -15.75 -2.88 -8.42
N ARG A 596 -15.18 -1.96 -7.66
CA ARG A 596 -14.39 -0.83 -8.20
C ARG A 596 -13.18 -1.29 -8.99
N GLY A 597 -12.50 -2.33 -8.50
CA GLY A 597 -11.37 -2.91 -9.18
C GLY A 597 -11.74 -3.57 -10.50
N MET A 598 -12.85 -4.32 -10.52
CA MET A 598 -13.40 -4.86 -11.75
C MET A 598 -13.63 -3.75 -12.77
N ILE A 599 -14.31 -2.68 -12.38
CA ILE A 599 -14.61 -1.55 -13.28
C ILE A 599 -13.33 -0.85 -13.75
N SER A 600 -12.33 -0.72 -12.89
CA SER A 600 -11.04 -0.10 -13.26
C SER A 600 -10.27 -0.95 -14.29
N ILE A 601 -10.22 -2.27 -14.10
CA ILE A 601 -9.62 -3.20 -15.06
C ILE A 601 -10.36 -3.14 -16.39
N LEU A 602 -11.70 -3.23 -16.35
CA LEU A 602 -12.56 -3.15 -17.54
C LEU A 602 -12.39 -1.83 -18.29
N SER A 603 -12.37 -0.71 -17.57
CA SER A 603 -12.15 0.61 -18.17
C SER A 603 -10.82 0.67 -18.91
N THR A 604 -9.77 0.09 -18.33
CA THR A 604 -8.44 0.01 -18.95
C THR A 604 -8.46 -0.87 -20.22
N MET A 605 -9.12 -2.02 -20.17
CA MET A 605 -9.24 -2.94 -21.30
C MET A 605 -10.10 -2.37 -22.42
N LEU A 606 -11.22 -1.71 -22.09
CA LEU A 606 -12.17 -1.17 -23.07
C LEU A 606 -11.70 0.14 -23.70
N THR A 607 -11.05 1.04 -22.97
CA THR A 607 -10.60 2.33 -23.52
C THR A 607 -9.42 2.22 -24.47
N SER A 608 -8.68 1.13 -24.41
CA SER A 608 -7.51 0.92 -25.25
C SER A 608 -7.88 0.11 -26.49
N ASN A 609 -7.59 0.67 -27.67
CA ASN A 609 -7.88 0.00 -28.94
C ASN A 609 -6.62 -0.53 -29.64
N GLN A 610 -5.44 -0.08 -29.23
CA GLN A 610 -4.17 -0.53 -29.78
C GLN A 610 -3.08 -0.48 -28.72
N PHE A 611 -2.04 -1.26 -28.89
CA PHE A 611 -0.91 -1.26 -27.98
C PHE A 611 0.38 -0.87 -28.73
N LEU A 612 1.11 0.06 -28.11
CA LEU A 612 2.40 0.53 -28.59
C LEU A 612 3.42 0.37 -27.48
N SER A 613 4.52 -0.32 -27.72
CA SER A 613 5.62 -0.41 -26.77
C SER A 613 6.98 -0.18 -27.43
N ILE A 614 7.90 0.39 -26.69
CA ILE A 614 9.28 0.59 -27.14
C ILE A 614 9.96 -0.75 -27.30
N ASN A 615 10.61 -0.97 -28.44
CA ASN A 615 11.46 -2.14 -28.63
C ASN A 615 12.72 -2.02 -27.77
N ARG A 616 12.76 -2.70 -26.63
CA ARG A 616 13.85 -2.61 -25.64
C ARG A 616 15.23 -2.96 -26.20
N ALA A 617 15.30 -3.83 -27.21
CA ALA A 617 16.56 -4.16 -27.87
C ALA A 617 17.09 -2.96 -28.66
N TYR A 618 16.20 -2.27 -29.39
CA TYR A 618 16.53 -1.06 -30.14
C TYR A 618 16.87 0.10 -29.20
N ASP A 619 16.09 0.31 -28.14
CA ASP A 619 16.27 1.37 -27.17
C ASP A 619 17.60 1.22 -26.40
N ARG A 620 17.98 -0.01 -25.99
CA ARG A 620 19.29 -0.29 -25.38
C ARG A 620 20.44 0.07 -26.30
N THR A 621 20.33 -0.23 -27.60
CA THR A 621 21.35 0.08 -28.59
C THR A 621 21.47 1.57 -28.81
N MET A 622 20.35 2.28 -28.92
CA MET A 622 20.32 3.75 -29.05
C MET A 622 20.78 4.44 -27.78
N GLY A 623 20.36 3.98 -26.60
CA GLY A 623 20.82 4.51 -25.32
C GLY A 623 22.32 4.31 -25.07
N GLN A 624 22.91 3.20 -25.52
CA GLN A 624 24.37 2.99 -25.50
C GLN A 624 25.08 3.95 -26.46
N LYS A 625 24.53 4.15 -27.66
CA LYS A 625 25.08 5.08 -28.64
C LYS A 625 25.04 6.53 -28.15
N GLN A 626 23.90 6.97 -27.59
CA GLN A 626 23.78 8.29 -26.97
C GLN A 626 24.71 8.50 -25.78
N ARG A 627 24.88 7.50 -24.90
CA ARG A 627 25.84 7.55 -23.80
C ARG A 627 27.27 7.66 -24.28
N GLN A 628 27.61 6.94 -25.35
CA GLN A 628 28.93 7.01 -25.97
C GLN A 628 29.20 8.38 -26.59
N GLU A 629 28.22 8.95 -27.29
CA GLU A 629 28.30 10.31 -27.86
C GLU A 629 28.44 11.37 -26.77
N THR A 630 27.67 11.26 -25.67
CA THR A 630 27.76 12.18 -24.51
C THR A 630 29.14 12.09 -23.83
N LEU A 631 29.67 10.88 -23.66
CA LEU A 631 31.01 10.65 -23.09
C LEU A 631 32.13 11.21 -23.99
N VAL A 632 32.00 11.08 -25.30
CA VAL A 632 32.96 11.66 -26.26
C VAL A 632 32.88 13.17 -26.20
N ALA A 633 31.68 13.76 -26.21
CA ALA A 633 31.48 15.19 -26.08
C ALA A 633 32.06 15.78 -24.78
N ALA A 634 31.83 15.07 -23.64
CA ALA A 634 32.39 15.46 -22.34
C ALA A 634 33.94 15.43 -22.35
N LYS A 635 34.56 14.40 -22.91
CA LYS A 635 36.02 14.31 -23.04
C LYS A 635 36.60 15.42 -23.95
N VAL A 636 35.90 15.73 -25.03
CA VAL A 636 36.32 16.83 -25.92
C VAL A 636 36.22 18.18 -25.19
N ALA A 637 35.17 18.41 -24.43
CA ALA A 637 35.02 19.62 -23.63
C ALA A 637 36.11 19.74 -22.54
N GLU A 638 36.43 18.64 -21.88
CA GLU A 638 37.50 18.59 -20.88
C GLU A 638 38.87 18.87 -21.49
N GLN A 639 39.20 18.27 -22.65
CA GLN A 639 40.43 18.53 -23.38
C GLN A 639 40.54 20.00 -23.84
N LYS A 640 39.41 20.59 -24.24
CA LYS A 640 39.35 22.00 -24.62
C LYS A 640 39.61 22.92 -23.43
N ALA A 641 39.00 22.64 -22.30
CA ALA A 641 39.22 23.38 -21.05
C ALA A 641 40.67 23.29 -20.56
N ILE A 642 41.28 22.10 -20.65
CA ILE A 642 42.71 21.92 -20.32
C ILE A 642 43.60 22.70 -21.28
N ALA A 643 43.30 22.69 -22.57
CA ALA A 643 44.07 23.43 -23.56
C ALA A 643 43.97 24.96 -23.35
N GLU A 644 42.79 25.47 -23.01
CA GLU A 644 42.57 26.88 -22.65
C GLU A 644 43.34 27.26 -21.37
N ALA A 645 43.26 26.43 -20.31
CA ALA A 645 44.02 26.66 -19.08
C ALA A 645 45.54 26.61 -19.28
N VAL A 646 46.05 25.69 -20.11
CA VAL A 646 47.47 25.64 -20.49
C VAL A 646 47.89 26.87 -21.29
N SER A 647 47.02 27.32 -22.23
CA SER A 647 47.27 28.55 -23.01
C SER A 647 47.36 29.77 -22.10
N ASP A 648 46.46 29.90 -21.14
CA ASP A 648 46.47 31.01 -20.17
C ASP A 648 47.71 30.99 -19.28
N ILE A 649 48.16 29.81 -18.82
CA ILE A 649 49.40 29.68 -18.06
C ILE A 649 50.62 30.04 -18.89
N VAL A 650 50.66 29.63 -20.17
CA VAL A 650 51.76 29.98 -21.10
C VAL A 650 51.80 31.47 -21.37
N ILE A 651 50.63 32.08 -21.65
CA ILE A 651 50.52 33.54 -21.86
C ILE A 651 50.96 34.28 -20.59
N LYS A 652 50.55 33.87 -19.43
CA LYS A 652 50.95 34.45 -18.16
C LYS A 652 52.45 34.33 -17.89
N LYS A 653 53.06 33.18 -18.17
CA LYS A 653 54.53 32.97 -18.08
C LYS A 653 55.31 33.77 -19.09
N LEU A 654 54.80 33.97 -20.31
CA LEU A 654 55.42 34.86 -21.36
C LEU A 654 55.34 36.34 -20.95
N ASN A 655 54.27 36.75 -20.30
CA ASN A 655 54.10 38.13 -19.82
C ASN A 655 54.94 38.40 -18.56
N ASP A 656 55.14 37.41 -17.70
CA ASP A 656 55.95 37.53 -16.46
C ASP A 656 57.45 37.41 -16.73
N ASN A 657 57.89 36.83 -17.87
CA ASN A 657 59.26 36.72 -18.32
C ASN A 657 59.36 37.07 -19.85
N PRO A 658 59.41 38.30 -20.22
CA PRO A 658 59.59 38.67 -21.62
C PRO A 658 60.99 38.19 -22.11
N ILE A 659 60.99 37.28 -23.08
CA ILE A 659 62.20 36.82 -23.75
C ILE A 659 62.74 37.99 -24.54
N ASN A 660 63.78 38.65 -24.03
CA ASN A 660 64.53 39.62 -24.78
C ASN A 660 65.32 38.90 -25.91
N VAL A 661 64.75 38.78 -27.08
CA VAL A 661 65.45 38.32 -28.25
C VAL A 661 66.24 39.51 -28.76
N ASN A 662 67.52 39.63 -28.36
CA ASN A 662 68.46 40.46 -29.05
C ASN A 662 68.70 39.84 -30.42
N VAL A 663 68.04 40.35 -31.44
CA VAL A 663 68.38 40.07 -32.83
C VAL A 663 69.65 40.92 -33.14
N THR A 664 70.79 40.26 -32.97
CA THR A 664 72.02 40.77 -33.61
C THR A 664 71.91 40.44 -35.11
N ASN A 665 71.62 41.46 -35.87
CA ASN A 665 71.86 41.45 -37.32
C ASN A 665 73.38 41.38 -37.55
N ASP A 666 73.88 40.21 -37.78
CA ASP A 666 75.15 39.97 -38.42
C ASP A 666 75.20 38.51 -38.89
N ASP A 667 74.69 38.29 -40.07
CA ASP A 667 75.29 37.30 -40.96
C ASP A 667 74.81 37.54 -42.43
N PRO A 668 75.70 37.96 -43.31
CA PRO A 668 75.41 38.11 -44.72
C PRO A 668 75.90 36.83 -45.43
N TYR A 669 75.11 35.82 -45.59
CA TYR A 669 75.27 34.83 -46.67
C TYR A 669 74.16 33.75 -46.59
N ILE A 670 73.39 33.75 -47.64
CA ILE A 670 72.45 32.82 -48.23
C ILE A 670 70.96 33.13 -47.96
#